data_73852b39e289f08fa73e3b294e65f880
#
_entry.id   73852b39e289f08fa73e3b294e65f880
#
_cell.length_a   1.000
_cell.length_b   1.000
_cell.length_c   1.000
_cell.angle_alpha   90.00
_cell.angle_beta   90.00
_cell.angle_gamma   90.00
#
_symmetry.space_group_name_H-M   'P 1'
#
loop_
_entity.id
_entity.type
_entity.pdbx_description
1 polymer ?
#
loop_
_entity_poly.entity_id
_entity_poly.type
_entity_poly.pdbx_seq_one_letter_code
_entity_poly.pdbx_strand_id
1 'polypeptide(L)'
;MRLERFTSKFQEAIATAQSLALGRDHQFIEPVHLLHAMLNQEGGSVRDLLSKIGVNLHDLRSKISQSIERIPQVSGTGGNLQLAASMINLLNLCDKLAQKRKDQFISSELFVLAACEDAGELGTLLRNLGVHKERVETAIEQMRGGQKVDDANAEDTRQALTKYTIDLTARAEAGKLDPVIGRDEEIRRCIQVLQRRTKNNPVLIGEPGVGKTAIVEGLALRIINKEVPEGLKNKRVLSLDLGALLAGAKYRGEFEERLKAVLSELSKEEGQVILFIDEIHMMVGAGKADGAMDAGNMLKPALARGELHCLGATTLDEYRKYIEKDAALERRFQKVLVAEPSVTDTIAILRGLKERYELHHGVDITDTAIIAAATLSHRYVSDRQLPDKAIDLIDEAASSIRMQMDSKPEELDRLERRIIQLKLEENAMAKETDDASVKRRDAIMEQIRELDQKYNELDEVWSSEKAALQGTQSIKADLEQARLDMEVARRAGDLNRMSQLKYERIPALEKRLDLAAQAEMHEMTLLRNKVTEQEIAEVLSKATGIPVSKMLEGERDKLLRMEQALAQRVIGQLEAVTAVSNAIRRSRAGLSDPNKPIGSFLFLGPTGVGKTELTKALAHFLFDSEDAMVRIDMSEFMEKHAVSRLVGAPPGYVGYEEGGYLTEAVRRRPYSVILLDEIEKAHPDVFNLLLQVLDDGRLTDSQGRTVDFKNTVIIMTSNLGSDLIQEHYHEQTYEQMKQMVMAVLTQHFRPEFINRVDETVVFHPLDHAQIKHIAAMQLQRLRLRLAERDYQLEVSDAALTLIAGVGFDPVFGARPLKRAVQQYVENSLAQSLLRGDILPHSTILIDVTNAELTITAKPLS
;
A
#
# COMPACT_ATOMS: atom_id res chain seq x y z
N MET A 1 -13.38 46.86 32.41
CA MET A 1 -12.12 46.34 31.93
C MET A 1 -12.32 45.99 30.44
N ARG A 2 -11.38 46.39 29.57
CA ARG A 2 -11.54 46.08 28.11
C ARG A 2 -10.94 44.69 27.84
N LEU A 3 -11.79 43.71 27.56
CA LEU A 3 -11.35 42.35 27.24
C LEU A 3 -10.45 42.28 26.00
N GLU A 4 -10.56 43.24 25.12
CA GLU A 4 -9.73 43.40 23.90
C GLU A 4 -8.21 43.56 24.15
N ARG A 5 -7.84 43.88 25.41
CA ARG A 5 -6.40 44.02 25.81
C ARG A 5 -5.74 42.71 26.25
N PHE A 6 -6.51 41.63 26.36
CA PHE A 6 -5.96 40.31 26.67
C PHE A 6 -5.61 39.57 25.40
N THR A 7 -4.60 38.76 25.47
CA THR A 7 -4.25 37.84 24.36
C THR A 7 -5.41 36.88 24.08
N SER A 8 -5.48 36.37 22.86
CA SER A 8 -6.55 35.45 22.43
C SER A 8 -6.65 34.23 23.36
N LYS A 9 -5.53 33.67 23.77
CA LYS A 9 -5.46 32.54 24.73
C LYS A 9 -5.97 32.92 26.12
N PHE A 10 -5.65 34.11 26.59
CA PHE A 10 -6.17 34.57 27.87
C PHE A 10 -7.69 34.76 27.81
N GLN A 11 -8.23 35.36 26.74
CA GLN A 11 -9.67 35.53 26.55
C GLN A 11 -10.40 34.17 26.51
N GLU A 12 -9.85 33.17 25.80
CA GLU A 12 -10.35 31.79 25.76
C GLU A 12 -10.37 31.16 27.17
N ALA A 13 -9.31 31.36 27.94
CA ALA A 13 -9.22 30.86 29.31
C ALA A 13 -10.30 31.53 30.22
N ILE A 14 -10.59 32.84 30.07
CA ILE A 14 -11.66 33.52 30.79
C ILE A 14 -13.01 32.93 30.41
N ALA A 15 -13.29 32.71 29.14
CA ALA A 15 -14.54 32.08 28.68
C ALA A 15 -14.70 30.65 29.21
N THR A 16 -13.63 29.87 29.24
CA THR A 16 -13.64 28.53 29.83
C THR A 16 -13.86 28.56 31.35
N ALA A 17 -13.23 29.51 32.05
CA ALA A 17 -13.46 29.73 33.48
C ALA A 17 -14.91 30.10 33.79
N GLN A 18 -15.51 30.91 32.94
CA GLN A 18 -16.93 31.29 33.06
C GLN A 18 -17.84 30.06 32.86
N SER A 19 -17.56 29.24 31.85
CA SER A 19 -18.31 28.01 31.59
C SER A 19 -18.17 27.00 32.75
N LEU A 20 -16.98 26.90 33.35
CA LEU A 20 -16.70 26.03 34.49
C LEU A 20 -17.47 26.49 35.74
N ALA A 21 -17.51 27.82 36.03
CA ALA A 21 -18.22 28.35 37.15
C ALA A 21 -19.75 28.17 37.00
N LEU A 22 -20.26 28.38 35.77
CA LEU A 22 -21.67 28.15 35.44
C LEU A 22 -22.06 26.67 35.62
N GLY A 23 -21.24 25.73 35.08
CA GLY A 23 -21.51 24.29 35.17
C GLY A 23 -21.44 23.71 36.58
N ARG A 24 -20.93 24.50 37.56
CA ARG A 24 -20.86 24.12 38.99
C ARG A 24 -21.79 24.97 39.88
N ASP A 25 -22.68 25.73 39.30
CA ASP A 25 -23.64 26.62 40.00
C ASP A 25 -22.96 27.58 40.97
N HIS A 26 -21.78 28.11 40.60
CA HIS A 26 -21.09 29.15 41.39
C HIS A 26 -21.62 30.55 41.02
N GLN A 27 -21.75 31.44 42.01
CA GLN A 27 -22.22 32.81 41.82
C GLN A 27 -21.16 33.74 41.26
N PHE A 28 -19.87 33.45 41.51
CA PHE A 28 -18.74 34.29 41.15
C PHE A 28 -17.69 33.47 40.40
N ILE A 29 -17.03 34.14 39.44
CA ILE A 29 -15.84 33.58 38.78
C ILE A 29 -14.63 33.92 39.65
N GLU A 30 -14.09 32.96 40.38
CA GLU A 30 -12.94 33.11 41.27
C GLU A 30 -11.62 32.86 40.48
N PRO A 31 -10.46 33.39 40.99
CA PRO A 31 -9.16 33.17 40.38
C PRO A 31 -8.80 31.70 40.13
N VAL A 32 -9.26 30.80 40.99
CA VAL A 32 -9.01 29.34 40.83
C VAL A 32 -9.68 28.74 39.60
N HIS A 33 -10.84 29.27 39.16
CA HIS A 33 -11.49 28.86 37.92
C HIS A 33 -10.61 29.22 36.70
N LEU A 34 -10.04 30.44 36.70
CA LEU A 34 -9.21 30.90 35.61
C LEU A 34 -7.88 30.10 35.54
N LEU A 35 -7.23 29.85 36.69
CA LEU A 35 -6.01 29.03 36.69
C LEU A 35 -6.30 27.59 36.26
N HIS A 36 -7.42 27.01 36.68
CA HIS A 36 -7.86 25.70 36.23
C HIS A 36 -8.05 25.67 34.72
N ALA A 37 -8.72 26.68 34.15
CA ALA A 37 -8.90 26.81 32.70
C ALA A 37 -7.55 26.89 31.97
N MET A 38 -6.61 27.73 32.45
CA MET A 38 -5.29 27.91 31.86
C MET A 38 -4.43 26.66 31.91
N LEU A 39 -4.54 25.85 32.99
CA LEU A 39 -3.80 24.58 33.12
C LEU A 39 -4.30 23.46 32.21
N ASN A 40 -5.58 23.54 31.82
CA ASN A 40 -6.19 22.54 30.93
C ASN A 40 -6.30 23.00 29.47
N GLN A 41 -5.88 24.24 29.19
CA GLN A 41 -5.89 24.83 27.86
C GLN A 41 -4.77 24.20 27.00
N GLU A 42 -5.13 23.70 25.84
CA GLU A 42 -4.17 23.17 24.87
C GLU A 42 -3.34 24.34 24.27
N GLY A 43 -2.02 24.18 24.32
CA GLY A 43 -1.09 25.17 23.81
C GLY A 43 -1.03 26.48 24.64
N GLY A 44 -1.48 26.47 25.90
CA GLY A 44 -1.37 27.57 26.83
C GLY A 44 0.01 27.72 27.45
N SER A 45 0.51 28.95 27.59
CA SER A 45 1.85 29.28 28.13
C SER A 45 2.02 28.95 29.62
N VAL A 46 0.92 28.92 30.40
CA VAL A 46 0.93 28.75 31.85
C VAL A 46 1.41 27.38 32.30
N ARG A 47 1.01 26.32 31.60
CA ARG A 47 1.43 24.95 31.89
C ARG A 47 2.95 24.79 31.75
N ASP A 48 3.52 25.32 30.68
CA ASP A 48 4.95 25.23 30.40
C ASP A 48 5.76 26.11 31.34
N LEU A 49 5.24 27.28 31.69
CA LEU A 49 5.83 28.18 32.70
C LEU A 49 5.99 27.46 34.05
N LEU A 50 4.91 26.83 34.54
CA LEU A 50 4.92 26.12 35.81
C LEU A 50 5.79 24.84 35.78
N SER A 51 5.80 24.14 34.66
CA SER A 51 6.70 22.99 34.45
C SER A 51 8.18 23.41 34.50
N LYS A 52 8.56 24.51 33.85
CA LYS A 52 9.94 25.06 33.87
C LYS A 52 10.39 25.50 35.28
N ILE A 53 9.46 25.95 36.11
CA ILE A 53 9.74 26.29 37.52
C ILE A 53 9.92 25.03 38.39
N GLY A 54 9.53 23.85 37.87
CA GLY A 54 9.63 22.57 38.57
C GLY A 54 8.44 22.22 39.47
N VAL A 55 7.27 22.81 39.18
CA VAL A 55 6.03 22.53 39.91
C VAL A 55 5.42 21.20 39.47
N ASN A 56 5.03 20.37 40.42
CA ASN A 56 4.26 19.16 40.12
C ASN A 56 2.84 19.55 39.67
N LEU A 57 2.59 19.48 38.38
CA LEU A 57 1.31 19.88 37.77
C LEU A 57 0.14 19.00 38.23
N HIS A 58 0.40 17.74 38.61
CA HIS A 58 -0.65 16.85 39.10
C HIS A 58 -1.15 17.31 40.47
N ASP A 59 -0.22 17.60 41.39
CA ASP A 59 -0.54 18.10 42.72
C ASP A 59 -1.24 19.48 42.68
N LEU A 60 -0.78 20.35 41.79
CA LEU A 60 -1.37 21.64 41.59
C LEU A 60 -2.83 21.53 41.11
N ARG A 61 -3.07 20.71 40.10
CA ARG A 61 -4.44 20.44 39.58
C ARG A 61 -5.36 19.88 40.66
N SER A 62 -4.88 18.90 41.43
CA SER A 62 -5.62 18.29 42.53
C SER A 62 -6.03 19.32 43.56
N LYS A 63 -5.11 20.18 44.01
CA LYS A 63 -5.41 21.26 44.99
C LYS A 63 -6.35 22.32 44.46
N ILE A 64 -6.19 22.70 43.18
CA ILE A 64 -7.10 23.65 42.53
C ILE A 64 -8.51 23.06 42.43
N SER A 65 -8.66 21.80 42.04
CA SER A 65 -9.93 21.08 41.98
C SER A 65 -10.59 21.04 43.38
N GLN A 66 -9.82 20.76 44.43
CA GLN A 66 -10.31 20.79 45.82
C GLN A 66 -10.75 22.21 46.25
N SER A 67 -10.03 23.27 45.85
CA SER A 67 -10.42 24.64 46.13
C SER A 67 -11.71 25.01 45.41
N ILE A 68 -11.90 24.59 44.18
CA ILE A 68 -13.12 24.79 43.41
C ILE A 68 -14.32 24.07 44.06
N GLU A 69 -14.15 22.87 44.57
CA GLU A 69 -15.20 22.09 45.26
C GLU A 69 -15.66 22.74 46.61
N ARG A 70 -14.82 23.55 47.21
CA ARG A 70 -15.12 24.26 48.44
C ARG A 70 -15.93 25.55 48.25
N ILE A 71 -16.07 26.04 47.01
CA ILE A 71 -16.81 27.24 46.70
C ILE A 71 -18.30 26.93 46.85
N PRO A 72 -19.05 27.79 47.57
CA PRO A 72 -20.48 27.59 47.79
C PRO A 72 -21.27 27.57 46.47
N GLN A 73 -22.13 26.56 46.33
CA GLN A 73 -23.06 26.43 45.21
C GLN A 73 -24.36 27.16 45.54
N VAL A 74 -24.89 27.93 44.60
CA VAL A 74 -26.13 28.69 44.75
C VAL A 74 -27.10 28.27 43.63
N SER A 75 -28.09 27.45 43.95
CA SER A 75 -29.12 27.02 43.03
C SER A 75 -30.07 28.17 42.71
N GLY A 76 -30.28 28.49 41.44
CA GLY A 76 -31.26 29.44 40.95
C GLY A 76 -30.72 30.80 40.47
N THR A 77 -29.46 31.03 40.35
CA THR A 77 -28.88 32.21 39.72
C THR A 77 -28.99 32.15 38.19
N GLY A 78 -30.14 32.50 37.64
CA GLY A 78 -30.37 32.45 36.19
C GLY A 78 -29.42 33.32 35.37
N GLY A 79 -28.20 32.85 35.13
CA GLY A 79 -27.32 33.36 34.08
C GLY A 79 -26.48 34.60 34.34
N ASN A 80 -26.59 35.31 35.48
CA ASN A 80 -25.79 36.48 35.79
C ASN A 80 -24.56 36.15 36.67
N LEU A 81 -23.54 35.52 36.05
CA LEU A 81 -22.22 35.34 36.68
C LEU A 81 -21.50 36.69 36.76
N GLN A 82 -20.96 37.01 37.92
CA GLN A 82 -20.12 38.19 38.16
C GLN A 82 -18.69 37.77 38.47
N LEU A 83 -17.74 38.64 38.12
CA LEU A 83 -16.34 38.43 38.53
C LEU A 83 -16.20 38.67 40.02
N ALA A 84 -15.54 37.76 40.74
CA ALA A 84 -15.22 37.99 42.13
C ALA A 84 -14.30 39.22 42.32
N ALA A 85 -14.40 39.92 43.44
CA ALA A 85 -13.52 41.05 43.74
C ALA A 85 -12.04 40.69 43.72
N SER A 86 -11.69 39.51 44.19
CA SER A 86 -10.34 38.88 44.07
C SER A 86 -9.87 38.77 42.63
N MET A 87 -10.74 38.30 41.72
CA MET A 87 -10.47 38.19 40.32
C MET A 87 -10.22 39.54 39.65
N ILE A 88 -11.07 40.52 39.92
CA ILE A 88 -10.96 41.90 39.40
C ILE A 88 -9.59 42.51 39.84
N ASN A 89 -9.22 42.34 41.10
CA ASN A 89 -7.95 42.83 41.61
C ASN A 89 -6.73 42.20 40.91
N LEU A 90 -6.75 40.88 40.69
CA LEU A 90 -5.70 40.19 39.99
C LEU A 90 -5.59 40.63 38.52
N LEU A 91 -6.71 40.78 37.82
CA LEU A 91 -6.70 41.25 36.43
C LEU A 91 -6.20 42.71 36.32
N ASN A 92 -6.51 43.56 37.30
CA ASN A 92 -5.94 44.92 37.38
C ASN A 92 -4.43 44.91 37.68
N LEU A 93 -3.95 43.93 38.45
CA LEU A 93 -2.54 43.76 38.71
C LEU A 93 -1.83 43.26 37.43
N CYS A 94 -2.43 42.36 36.66
CA CYS A 94 -1.93 41.92 35.35
C CYS A 94 -1.77 43.13 34.38
N ASP A 95 -2.74 44.05 34.35
CA ASP A 95 -2.64 45.27 33.52
C ASP A 95 -1.49 46.16 33.94
N LYS A 96 -1.27 46.38 35.26
CA LYS A 96 -0.11 47.12 35.79
C LYS A 96 1.22 46.45 35.42
N LEU A 97 1.29 45.11 35.50
CA LEU A 97 2.48 44.35 35.13
C LEU A 97 2.74 44.43 33.63
N ALA A 98 1.73 44.38 32.80
CA ALA A 98 1.86 44.57 31.35
C ALA A 98 2.37 45.99 31.01
N GLN A 99 1.79 47.04 31.62
CA GLN A 99 2.24 48.43 31.45
C GLN A 99 3.70 48.63 31.89
N LYS A 100 4.11 48.02 33.01
CA LYS A 100 5.51 48.11 33.50
C LYS A 100 6.48 47.45 32.48
N ARG A 101 6.05 46.39 31.81
CA ARG A 101 6.82 45.68 30.79
C ARG A 101 6.70 46.32 29.39
N LYS A 102 5.84 47.33 29.24
CA LYS A 102 5.49 47.98 27.98
C LYS A 102 4.86 47.04 26.96
N ASP A 103 4.08 46.05 27.42
CA ASP A 103 3.31 45.17 26.61
C ASP A 103 2.01 45.85 26.17
N GLN A 104 1.59 45.66 24.92
CA GLN A 104 0.31 46.17 24.40
C GLN A 104 -0.85 45.24 24.83
N PHE A 105 -0.59 43.95 24.91
CA PHE A 105 -1.58 42.95 25.34
C PHE A 105 -1.17 42.28 26.66
N ILE A 106 -2.14 41.83 27.43
CA ILE A 106 -1.98 41.12 28.69
C ILE A 106 -1.96 39.63 28.41
N SER A 107 -0.84 38.96 28.63
CA SER A 107 -0.66 37.53 28.38
C SER A 107 -0.93 36.65 29.60
N SER A 108 -1.23 35.37 29.37
CA SER A 108 -1.66 34.43 30.42
C SER A 108 -0.60 34.20 31.49
N GLU A 109 0.69 34.27 31.17
CA GLU A 109 1.79 34.14 32.15
C GLU A 109 1.80 35.29 33.18
N LEU A 110 1.29 36.50 32.85
CA LEU A 110 1.18 37.60 33.79
C LEU A 110 0.16 37.34 34.88
N PHE A 111 -0.85 36.51 34.62
CA PHE A 111 -1.80 36.07 35.63
C PHE A 111 -1.12 35.27 36.75
N VAL A 112 -0.24 34.34 36.39
CA VAL A 112 0.52 33.55 37.37
C VAL A 112 1.43 34.47 38.20
N LEU A 113 2.09 35.43 37.55
CA LEU A 113 2.93 36.40 38.23
C LEU A 113 2.13 37.27 39.20
N ALA A 114 0.98 37.77 38.75
CA ALA A 114 0.05 38.56 39.59
C ALA A 114 -0.46 37.75 40.78
N ALA A 115 -0.83 36.47 40.54
CA ALA A 115 -1.29 35.58 41.60
C ALA A 115 -0.23 35.31 42.68
N CYS A 116 1.07 35.27 42.31
CA CYS A 116 2.16 35.16 43.30
C CYS A 116 2.29 36.40 44.20
N GLU A 117 1.93 37.59 43.71
CA GLU A 117 1.92 38.85 44.48
C GLU A 117 0.68 39.01 45.36
N ASP A 118 -0.37 38.29 45.05
CA ASP A 118 -1.65 38.38 45.75
C ASP A 118 -1.57 37.68 47.12
N ALA A 119 -2.22 38.31 48.12
CA ALA A 119 -2.37 37.76 49.46
C ALA A 119 -3.55 36.77 49.59
N GLY A 120 -4.32 36.58 48.53
CA GLY A 120 -5.49 35.72 48.49
C GLY A 120 -5.17 34.21 48.58
N GLU A 121 -6.24 33.44 48.53
CA GLU A 121 -6.18 31.97 48.62
C GLU A 121 -5.29 31.36 47.52
N LEU A 122 -5.44 31.82 46.26
CA LEU A 122 -4.66 31.35 45.12
C LEU A 122 -3.17 31.66 45.30
N GLY A 123 -2.81 32.85 45.69
CA GLY A 123 -1.42 33.25 45.95
C GLY A 123 -0.76 32.42 47.07
N THR A 124 -1.52 32.12 48.11
CA THR A 124 -1.05 31.25 49.20
C THR A 124 -0.85 29.81 48.73
N LEU A 125 -1.77 29.28 47.93
CA LEU A 125 -1.64 27.94 47.34
C LEU A 125 -0.41 27.82 46.44
N LEU A 126 -0.16 28.83 45.57
CA LEU A 126 1.00 28.83 44.66
C LEU A 126 2.32 28.91 45.46
N ARG A 127 2.40 29.76 46.48
CA ARG A 127 3.60 29.87 47.36
C ARG A 127 3.90 28.60 48.11
N ASN A 128 2.86 27.89 48.58
CA ASN A 128 3.01 26.60 49.28
C ASN A 128 3.53 25.48 48.35
N LEU A 129 3.37 25.65 47.04
CA LEU A 129 3.91 24.74 46.02
C LEU A 129 5.25 25.22 45.44
N GLY A 130 5.88 26.23 46.08
CA GLY A 130 7.20 26.72 45.69
C GLY A 130 7.22 27.67 44.50
N VAL A 131 6.04 28.17 44.07
CA VAL A 131 5.93 29.17 43.02
C VAL A 131 6.13 30.58 43.62
N HIS A 132 7.38 31.07 43.48
CA HIS A 132 7.78 32.36 43.96
C HIS A 132 7.96 33.36 42.84
N LYS A 133 7.65 34.64 43.09
CA LYS A 133 7.69 35.71 42.10
C LYS A 133 8.99 35.76 41.31
N GLU A 134 10.15 35.70 41.95
CA GLU A 134 11.48 35.77 41.30
C GLU A 134 11.70 34.63 40.29
N ARG A 135 11.26 33.42 40.64
CA ARG A 135 11.34 32.26 39.73
C ARG A 135 10.41 32.41 38.56
N VAL A 136 9.18 32.91 38.80
CA VAL A 136 8.21 33.17 37.73
C VAL A 136 8.69 34.28 36.79
N GLU A 137 9.25 35.38 37.32
CA GLU A 137 9.82 36.47 36.49
C GLU A 137 10.97 35.93 35.60
N THR A 138 11.90 35.18 36.17
CA THR A 138 13.04 34.58 35.42
C THR A 138 12.51 33.64 34.33
N ALA A 139 11.56 32.78 34.65
CA ALA A 139 10.98 31.83 33.68
C ALA A 139 10.20 32.57 32.57
N ILE A 140 9.49 33.64 32.88
CA ILE A 140 8.82 34.49 31.88
C ILE A 140 9.84 35.16 30.94
N GLU A 141 10.94 35.67 31.48
CA GLU A 141 12.01 36.29 30.68
C GLU A 141 12.68 35.28 29.74
N GLN A 142 12.96 34.09 30.23
CA GLN A 142 13.47 32.99 29.42
C GLN A 142 12.47 32.55 28.35
N MET A 143 11.17 32.47 28.65
CA MET A 143 10.14 32.11 27.68
C MET A 143 9.92 33.22 26.63
N ARG A 144 10.03 34.46 27.02
CA ARG A 144 9.82 35.60 26.12
C ARG A 144 11.07 35.94 25.28
N GLY A 145 12.25 35.53 25.68
CA GLY A 145 13.48 35.85 24.95
C GLY A 145 13.66 37.37 24.74
N GLY A 146 13.22 38.19 25.71
CA GLY A 146 13.28 39.65 25.59
C GLY A 146 12.20 40.32 24.75
N GLN A 147 11.23 39.57 24.20
CA GLN A 147 10.16 40.10 23.36
C GLN A 147 8.99 40.69 24.19
N LYS A 148 8.41 41.78 23.68
CA LYS A 148 7.17 42.35 24.18
C LYS A 148 5.96 41.66 23.57
N VAL A 149 4.83 41.75 24.24
CA VAL A 149 3.55 41.23 23.78
C VAL A 149 2.82 42.33 23.04
N ASP A 150 3.11 42.51 21.76
CA ASP A 150 2.57 43.56 20.90
C ASP A 150 1.44 43.07 19.98
N ASP A 151 1.15 41.75 19.99
CA ASP A 151 0.09 41.10 19.22
C ASP A 151 -0.85 40.30 20.14
N ALA A 152 -2.15 40.26 19.80
CA ALA A 152 -3.15 39.46 20.50
C ALA A 152 -2.87 37.95 20.43
N ASN A 153 -2.21 37.47 19.36
CA ASN A 153 -1.86 36.07 19.14
C ASN A 153 -0.41 35.71 19.55
N ALA A 154 0.26 36.63 20.30
CA ALA A 154 1.67 36.46 20.68
C ALA A 154 1.97 35.15 21.45
N GLU A 155 1.00 34.58 22.16
CA GLU A 155 1.13 33.30 22.86
C GLU A 155 1.04 32.12 21.90
N ASP A 156 0.20 32.21 20.86
CA ASP A 156 0.06 31.15 19.84
C ASP A 156 1.28 31.06 18.94
N THR A 157 1.94 32.18 18.68
CA THR A 157 3.16 32.24 17.85
C THR A 157 4.40 31.75 18.58
N ARG A 158 4.37 31.68 19.91
CA ARG A 158 5.44 31.08 20.71
C ARG A 158 5.33 29.57 20.66
N GLN A 159 6.47 28.89 20.56
CA GLN A 159 6.56 27.44 20.39
C GLN A 159 6.06 26.92 19.02
N ALA A 160 6.08 27.76 18.00
CA ALA A 160 5.69 27.35 16.65
C ALA A 160 6.53 26.14 16.16
N LEU A 161 7.82 26.08 16.49
CA LEU A 161 8.66 24.93 16.18
C LEU A 161 8.14 23.64 16.84
N THR A 162 7.76 23.69 18.11
CA THR A 162 7.26 22.50 18.82
C THR A 162 5.90 22.04 18.30
N LYS A 163 5.05 22.98 17.85
CA LYS A 163 3.69 22.69 17.35
C LYS A 163 3.68 22.19 15.91
N TYR A 164 4.55 22.72 15.07
CA TYR A 164 4.49 22.52 13.61
C TYR A 164 5.70 21.80 13.05
N THR A 165 6.60 21.29 13.92
CA THR A 165 7.73 20.49 13.48
C THR A 165 7.92 19.25 14.34
N ILE A 166 8.48 18.22 13.73
CA ILE A 166 8.87 16.97 14.39
C ILE A 166 10.41 16.99 14.51
N ASP A 167 10.93 16.87 15.72
CA ASP A 167 12.37 16.79 15.94
C ASP A 167 12.90 15.39 15.64
N LEU A 168 13.51 15.24 14.46
CA LEU A 168 14.12 13.99 14.03
C LEU A 168 15.36 13.64 14.85
N THR A 169 16.11 14.65 15.30
CA THR A 169 17.32 14.46 16.14
C THR A 169 16.95 13.92 17.52
N ALA A 170 15.90 14.47 18.13
CA ALA A 170 15.39 13.95 19.40
C ALA A 170 14.79 12.54 19.26
N ARG A 171 14.14 12.23 18.12
CA ARG A 171 13.66 10.87 17.81
C ARG A 171 14.82 9.89 17.61
N ALA A 172 15.90 10.34 16.94
CA ALA A 172 17.14 9.56 16.79
C ALA A 172 17.80 9.27 18.15
N GLU A 173 17.85 10.27 19.04
CA GLU A 173 18.38 10.12 20.37
C GLU A 173 17.57 9.13 21.21
N ALA A 174 16.26 9.16 21.09
CA ALA A 174 15.34 8.22 21.74
C ALA A 174 15.31 6.82 21.08
N GLY A 175 16.10 6.56 20.02
CA GLY A 175 16.13 5.27 19.32
C GLY A 175 14.87 4.94 18.52
N LYS A 176 14.05 5.95 18.20
CA LYS A 176 12.75 5.76 17.53
C LYS A 176 12.82 5.83 16.00
N LEU A 177 14.01 6.07 15.42
CA LEU A 177 14.21 6.07 13.98
C LEU A 177 14.72 4.72 13.50
N ASP A 178 14.32 4.36 12.29
CA ASP A 178 14.77 3.14 11.64
C ASP A 178 16.24 3.24 11.19
N PRO A 179 17.00 2.14 11.19
CA PRO A 179 18.36 2.14 10.67
C PRO A 179 18.32 2.41 9.15
N VAL A 180 19.17 3.33 8.70
CA VAL A 180 19.28 3.69 7.29
C VAL A 180 20.44 2.95 6.66
N ILE A 181 20.15 2.15 5.65
CA ILE A 181 21.09 1.24 4.98
C ILE A 181 21.16 1.59 3.50
N GLY A 182 22.36 1.56 2.92
CA GLY A 182 22.55 1.70 1.48
C GLY A 182 22.36 3.12 0.92
N ARG A 183 22.33 4.16 1.78
CA ARG A 183 22.16 5.57 1.40
C ARG A 183 23.33 6.46 1.82
N ASP A 184 24.51 5.87 2.00
CA ASP A 184 25.70 6.56 2.49
C ASP A 184 26.18 7.66 1.57
N GLU A 185 26.10 7.48 0.26
CA GLU A 185 26.55 8.45 -0.73
C GLU A 185 25.65 9.68 -0.74
N GLU A 186 24.32 9.47 -0.73
CA GLU A 186 23.35 10.55 -0.72
C GLU A 186 23.42 11.36 0.57
N ILE A 187 23.56 10.70 1.74
CA ILE A 187 23.72 11.37 3.04
C ILE A 187 25.03 12.16 3.03
N ARG A 188 26.15 11.59 2.56
CA ARG A 188 27.42 12.28 2.44
C ARG A 188 27.30 13.49 1.51
N ARG A 189 26.59 13.37 0.41
CA ARG A 189 26.33 14.46 -0.51
C ARG A 189 25.52 15.59 0.13
N CYS A 190 24.47 15.26 0.90
CA CYS A 190 23.71 16.23 1.68
C CYS A 190 24.60 16.98 2.68
N ILE A 191 25.43 16.28 3.44
CA ILE A 191 26.40 16.87 4.37
C ILE A 191 27.35 17.83 3.62
N GLN A 192 27.87 17.42 2.48
CA GLN A 192 28.75 18.23 1.67
C GLN A 192 28.06 19.50 1.16
N VAL A 193 26.80 19.39 0.72
CA VAL A 193 26.01 20.54 0.26
C VAL A 193 25.72 21.50 1.39
N LEU A 194 25.33 21.03 2.57
CA LEU A 194 25.04 21.85 3.75
C LEU A 194 26.24 22.67 4.23
N GLN A 195 27.45 22.26 3.91
CA GLN A 195 28.69 22.98 4.26
C GLN A 195 29.14 24.02 3.20
N ARG A 196 28.45 24.10 2.06
CA ARG A 196 28.82 25.07 1.01
C ARG A 196 28.51 26.50 1.41
N ARG A 197 29.26 27.45 0.86
CA ARG A 197 29.02 28.88 1.09
C ARG A 197 27.78 29.39 0.32
N THR A 198 27.47 28.79 -0.84
CA THR A 198 26.32 29.09 -1.69
C THR A 198 25.68 27.82 -2.16
N LYS A 199 24.39 27.83 -2.52
CA LYS A 199 23.61 26.64 -2.86
C LYS A 199 23.75 25.55 -1.78
N ASN A 200 23.65 25.99 -0.53
CA ASN A 200 23.88 25.16 0.66
C ASN A 200 22.61 24.45 1.17
N ASN A 201 21.52 24.50 0.42
CA ASN A 201 20.29 23.78 0.72
C ASN A 201 20.15 22.60 -0.24
N PRO A 202 20.31 21.36 0.20
CA PRO A 202 20.09 20.18 -0.64
C PRO A 202 18.60 19.96 -0.92
N VAL A 203 18.28 19.53 -2.14
CA VAL A 203 16.96 19.01 -2.50
C VAL A 203 17.14 17.59 -3.00
N LEU A 204 16.51 16.65 -2.28
CA LEU A 204 16.43 15.24 -2.65
C LEU A 204 15.40 15.08 -3.78
N ILE A 205 15.86 14.62 -4.93
CA ILE A 205 15.03 14.44 -6.12
C ILE A 205 14.96 12.97 -6.46
N GLY A 206 13.77 12.41 -6.45
CA GLY A 206 13.55 10.99 -6.77
C GLY A 206 12.07 10.65 -6.81
N GLU A 207 11.77 9.51 -7.38
CA GLU A 207 10.41 9.01 -7.45
C GLU A 207 9.82 8.75 -6.04
N PRO A 208 8.49 8.70 -5.89
CA PRO A 208 7.86 8.30 -4.64
C PRO A 208 8.30 6.90 -4.22
N GLY A 209 8.54 6.69 -2.91
CA GLY A 209 8.89 5.36 -2.39
C GLY A 209 10.37 4.97 -2.47
N VAL A 210 11.26 5.80 -3.07
CA VAL A 210 12.71 5.49 -3.13
C VAL A 210 13.46 5.73 -1.82
N GLY A 211 12.80 6.24 -0.76
CA GLY A 211 13.42 6.44 0.55
C GLY A 211 14.06 7.82 0.75
N LYS A 212 13.51 8.89 0.18
CA LYS A 212 14.00 10.27 0.38
C LYS A 212 14.01 10.68 1.85
N THR A 213 12.95 10.39 2.58
CA THR A 213 12.80 10.71 4.01
C THR A 213 13.81 9.95 4.87
N ALA A 214 14.09 8.67 4.53
CA ALA A 214 15.10 7.87 5.22
C ALA A 214 16.50 8.50 5.16
N ILE A 215 16.87 9.19 4.07
CA ILE A 215 18.15 9.90 3.97
C ILE A 215 18.26 11.01 5.02
N VAL A 216 17.16 11.70 5.31
CA VAL A 216 17.11 12.77 6.32
C VAL A 216 17.20 12.18 7.73
N GLU A 217 16.51 11.06 7.96
CA GLU A 217 16.61 10.30 9.21
C GLU A 217 18.03 9.78 9.43
N GLY A 218 18.69 9.28 8.37
CA GLY A 218 20.09 8.88 8.39
C GLY A 218 21.03 10.05 8.69
N LEU A 219 20.75 11.25 8.19
CA LEU A 219 21.49 12.46 8.55
C LEU A 219 21.32 12.78 10.04
N ALA A 220 20.11 12.70 10.58
CA ALA A 220 19.85 12.92 12.00
C ALA A 220 20.60 11.90 12.88
N LEU A 221 20.60 10.62 12.49
CA LEU A 221 21.36 9.56 13.18
C LEU A 221 22.87 9.86 13.19
N ARG A 222 23.46 10.28 12.05
CA ARG A 222 24.88 10.64 11.98
C ARG A 222 25.24 11.87 12.81
N ILE A 223 24.33 12.85 12.89
CA ILE A 223 24.54 14.03 13.77
C ILE A 223 24.62 13.58 15.24
N ILE A 224 23.69 12.76 15.70
CA ILE A 224 23.69 12.26 17.09
C ILE A 224 24.90 11.39 17.38
N ASN A 225 25.31 10.54 16.44
CA ASN A 225 26.50 9.69 16.57
C ASN A 225 27.80 10.49 16.42
N LYS A 226 27.73 11.80 16.13
CA LYS A 226 28.89 12.68 15.87
C LYS A 226 29.75 12.27 14.66
N GLU A 227 29.16 11.56 13.72
CA GLU A 227 29.76 11.10 12.46
C GLU A 227 29.65 12.15 11.33
N VAL A 228 29.61 13.40 11.71
CA VAL A 228 29.51 14.57 10.83
C VAL A 228 30.63 15.56 11.14
N PRO A 229 31.01 16.47 10.20
CA PRO A 229 31.96 17.52 10.43
C PRO A 229 31.55 18.45 11.59
N GLU A 230 32.55 19.11 12.21
CA GLU A 230 32.35 19.97 13.39
C GLU A 230 31.19 20.97 13.26
N GLY A 231 31.02 21.58 12.09
CA GLY A 231 29.98 22.58 11.85
C GLY A 231 28.53 22.00 11.87
N LEU A 232 28.36 20.67 11.91
CA LEU A 232 27.05 20.02 11.93
C LEU A 232 26.81 19.23 13.22
N LYS A 233 27.80 19.00 14.07
CA LYS A 233 27.71 18.12 15.25
C LYS A 233 26.63 18.50 16.27
N ASN A 234 26.31 19.79 16.37
CA ASN A 234 25.36 20.30 17.35
C ASN A 234 24.04 20.79 16.69
N LYS A 235 23.87 20.52 15.41
CA LYS A 235 22.65 20.94 14.71
C LYS A 235 21.51 19.98 14.99
N ARG A 236 20.29 20.52 15.00
CA ARG A 236 19.03 19.77 15.09
C ARG A 236 18.39 19.67 13.72
N VAL A 237 17.81 18.54 13.41
CA VAL A 237 17.02 18.34 12.17
C VAL A 237 15.55 18.33 12.58
N LEU A 238 14.81 19.33 12.10
CA LEU A 238 13.37 19.46 12.34
C LEU A 238 12.62 19.21 11.03
N SER A 239 11.68 18.29 11.03
CA SER A 239 10.78 18.03 9.89
C SER A 239 9.55 18.90 10.01
N LEU A 240 9.24 19.71 9.00
CA LEU A 240 8.05 20.56 8.95
C LEU A 240 6.80 19.71 8.74
N ASP A 241 5.84 19.81 9.64
CA ASP A 241 4.54 19.15 9.51
C ASP A 241 3.55 20.05 8.76
N LEU A 242 3.45 19.85 7.44
CA LEU A 242 2.50 20.58 6.60
C LEU A 242 1.05 20.31 6.98
N GLY A 243 0.75 19.10 7.44
CA GLY A 243 -0.59 18.72 7.91
C GLY A 243 -1.01 19.55 9.12
N ALA A 244 -0.13 19.66 10.12
CA ALA A 244 -0.37 20.48 11.31
C ALA A 244 -0.50 21.97 10.99
N LEU A 245 0.27 22.48 10.03
CA LEU A 245 0.17 23.87 9.58
C LEU A 245 -1.17 24.18 8.90
N LEU A 246 -1.72 23.21 8.17
CA LEU A 246 -2.98 23.35 7.44
C LEU A 246 -4.21 23.01 8.28
N ALA A 247 -4.07 22.14 9.28
CA ALA A 247 -5.17 21.68 10.12
C ALA A 247 -5.86 22.85 10.83
N GLY A 248 -7.18 23.00 10.65
CA GLY A 248 -7.99 24.03 11.26
C GLY A 248 -7.80 25.46 10.72
N ALA A 249 -6.93 25.67 9.74
CA ALA A 249 -6.79 26.97 9.07
C ALA A 249 -7.99 27.18 8.12
N LYS A 250 -8.94 28.02 8.53
CA LYS A 250 -10.13 28.37 7.72
C LYS A 250 -9.81 29.39 6.63
N TYR A 251 -8.78 30.18 6.82
CA TYR A 251 -8.39 31.27 5.92
C TYR A 251 -6.90 31.19 5.60
N ARG A 252 -6.54 31.62 4.41
CA ARG A 252 -5.15 31.71 3.91
C ARG A 252 -4.21 32.45 4.86
N GLY A 253 -4.67 33.53 5.50
CA GLY A 253 -3.87 34.33 6.43
C GLY A 253 -3.38 33.54 7.65
N GLU A 254 -4.16 32.60 8.17
CA GLU A 254 -3.78 31.78 9.34
C GLU A 254 -2.60 30.85 9.06
N PHE A 255 -2.55 30.24 7.88
CA PHE A 255 -1.41 29.44 7.45
C PHE A 255 -0.14 30.29 7.29
N GLU A 256 -0.28 31.46 6.63
CA GLU A 256 0.84 32.38 6.44
C GLU A 256 1.39 32.88 7.79
N GLU A 257 0.53 33.18 8.77
CA GLU A 257 0.94 33.55 10.12
C GLU A 257 1.68 32.43 10.86
N ARG A 258 1.18 31.20 10.79
CA ARG A 258 1.82 30.03 11.40
C ARG A 258 3.21 29.76 10.80
N LEU A 259 3.33 29.79 9.47
CA LEU A 259 4.60 29.63 8.78
C LEU A 259 5.57 30.77 9.14
N LYS A 260 5.08 32.02 9.19
CA LYS A 260 5.88 33.17 9.60
C LYS A 260 6.38 33.01 11.03
N ALA A 261 5.56 32.49 11.94
CA ALA A 261 5.96 32.18 13.31
C ALA A 261 7.08 31.13 13.35
N VAL A 262 6.96 30.04 12.59
CA VAL A 262 8.01 29.01 12.44
C VAL A 262 9.31 29.62 11.94
N LEU A 263 9.28 30.40 10.85
CA LEU A 263 10.46 31.03 10.27
C LEU A 263 11.09 32.06 11.23
N SER A 264 10.27 32.79 11.99
CA SER A 264 10.75 33.75 13.00
C SER A 264 11.46 33.07 14.16
N GLU A 265 10.98 31.89 14.62
CA GLU A 265 11.66 31.10 15.65
C GLU A 265 12.94 30.48 15.11
N LEU A 266 12.93 29.94 13.87
CA LEU A 266 14.14 29.39 13.22
C LEU A 266 15.26 30.44 13.09
N SER A 267 14.91 31.69 12.76
CA SER A 267 15.91 32.76 12.65
C SER A 267 16.61 33.10 13.97
N LYS A 268 15.96 32.84 15.13
CA LYS A 268 16.53 33.03 16.47
C LYS A 268 17.50 31.92 16.87
N GLU A 269 17.38 30.74 16.28
CA GLU A 269 18.25 29.58 16.52
C GLU A 269 19.63 29.72 15.82
N GLU A 270 19.91 30.86 15.22
CA GLU A 270 21.21 31.24 14.63
C GLU A 270 21.85 30.15 13.74
N GLY A 271 21.01 29.46 12.96
CA GLY A 271 21.46 28.40 12.04
C GLY A 271 21.80 27.07 12.73
N GLN A 272 21.43 26.85 13.99
CA GLN A 272 21.57 25.58 14.69
C GLN A 272 20.56 24.53 14.23
N VAL A 273 19.55 24.92 13.45
CA VAL A 273 18.48 24.05 12.95
C VAL A 273 18.59 23.85 11.44
N ILE A 274 18.42 22.62 11.01
CA ILE A 274 18.18 22.23 9.62
C ILE A 274 16.71 21.89 9.48
N LEU A 275 15.96 22.66 8.69
CA LEU A 275 14.55 22.41 8.44
C LEU A 275 14.40 21.46 7.26
N PHE A 276 13.81 20.30 7.51
CA PHE A 276 13.39 19.38 6.45
C PHE A 276 11.96 19.71 6.01
N ILE A 277 11.77 19.84 4.71
CA ILE A 277 10.47 20.07 4.08
C ILE A 277 10.26 18.96 3.06
N ASP A 278 9.39 18.02 3.41
CA ASP A 278 8.95 17.02 2.46
C ASP A 278 7.95 17.66 1.47
N GLU A 279 7.93 17.17 0.24
CA GLU A 279 7.12 17.73 -0.84
C GLU A 279 7.24 19.27 -0.96
N ILE A 280 8.48 19.76 -0.94
CA ILE A 280 8.78 21.21 -0.95
C ILE A 280 8.07 21.96 -2.08
N HIS A 281 7.70 21.30 -3.17
CA HIS A 281 6.94 21.86 -4.28
C HIS A 281 5.54 22.37 -3.85
N MET A 282 4.93 21.77 -2.81
CA MET A 282 3.66 22.26 -2.27
C MET A 282 3.79 23.67 -1.68
N MET A 283 4.96 24.00 -1.12
CA MET A 283 5.26 25.33 -0.57
C MET A 283 5.54 26.36 -1.66
N VAL A 284 6.05 25.93 -2.82
CA VAL A 284 6.56 26.83 -3.87
C VAL A 284 5.57 26.99 -5.03
N GLY A 285 4.76 25.95 -5.30
CA GLY A 285 3.97 25.86 -6.53
C GLY A 285 2.50 26.21 -6.40
N ALA A 286 2.01 26.34 -5.21
CA ALA A 286 0.58 26.49 -4.94
C ALA A 286 -0.03 27.86 -5.36
N GLY A 287 0.77 28.81 -5.84
CA GLY A 287 0.34 30.20 -6.12
C GLY A 287 -0.23 30.49 -7.52
N LYS A 288 -0.32 29.52 -8.44
CA LYS A 288 -0.77 29.77 -9.82
C LYS A 288 -2.17 29.29 -10.19
N ALA A 289 -2.82 28.53 -9.34
CA ALA A 289 -4.24 28.22 -9.47
C ALA A 289 -5.03 29.15 -8.53
N ASP A 290 -6.18 29.66 -8.97
CA ASP A 290 -7.04 30.56 -8.18
C ASP A 290 -7.26 30.04 -6.75
N GLY A 291 -6.65 30.70 -5.76
CA GLY A 291 -6.79 30.38 -4.33
C GLY A 291 -5.65 29.59 -3.67
N ALA A 292 -4.59 29.23 -4.37
CA ALA A 292 -3.50 28.44 -3.81
C ALA A 292 -2.41 29.29 -3.11
N MET A 293 -1.77 28.71 -2.08
CA MET A 293 -0.84 29.36 -1.15
C MET A 293 0.52 29.63 -1.80
N ASP A 294 1.03 30.85 -1.70
CA ASP A 294 2.39 31.20 -2.13
C ASP A 294 3.33 31.35 -0.92
N ALA A 295 3.59 30.23 -0.25
CA ALA A 295 4.55 30.16 0.85
C ALA A 295 5.99 30.32 0.36
N GLY A 296 6.25 30.14 -0.93
CA GLY A 296 7.55 30.32 -1.54
C GLY A 296 8.11 31.74 -1.35
N ASN A 297 7.24 32.77 -1.44
CA ASN A 297 7.66 34.16 -1.22
C ASN A 297 8.09 34.46 0.22
N MET A 298 7.66 33.66 1.19
CA MET A 298 8.07 33.77 2.60
C MET A 298 9.40 33.05 2.86
N LEU A 299 9.67 31.94 2.17
CA LEU A 299 10.92 31.20 2.30
C LEU A 299 12.09 31.91 1.59
N LYS A 300 11.84 32.55 0.44
CA LYS A 300 12.88 33.22 -0.36
C LYS A 300 13.75 34.21 0.43
N PRO A 301 13.22 35.13 1.25
CA PRO A 301 14.03 36.05 2.03
C PRO A 301 14.89 35.36 3.08
N ALA A 302 14.35 34.36 3.79
CA ALA A 302 15.08 33.62 4.83
C ALA A 302 16.24 32.80 4.22
N LEU A 303 15.99 32.13 3.09
CA LEU A 303 17.02 31.41 2.30
C LEU A 303 18.05 32.37 1.71
N ALA A 304 17.63 33.59 1.29
CA ALA A 304 18.53 34.58 0.72
C ALA A 304 19.50 35.15 1.74
N ARG A 305 19.07 35.41 2.96
CA ARG A 305 19.88 35.91 4.04
C ARG A 305 20.77 34.86 4.71
N GLY A 306 20.54 33.54 4.38
CA GLY A 306 21.25 32.44 5.03
C GLY A 306 20.77 32.14 6.45
N GLU A 307 19.64 32.69 6.85
CA GLU A 307 19.02 32.48 8.17
C GLU A 307 18.36 31.11 8.28
N LEU A 308 18.04 30.49 7.13
CA LEU A 308 17.41 29.18 7.04
C LEU A 308 18.33 28.20 6.32
N HIS A 309 18.67 27.11 7.01
CA HIS A 309 19.20 25.90 6.40
C HIS A 309 18.03 24.96 6.12
N CYS A 310 17.79 24.66 4.84
CA CYS A 310 16.66 23.85 4.41
C CYS A 310 17.16 22.61 3.65
N LEU A 311 16.54 21.48 3.93
CA LEU A 311 16.66 20.27 3.15
C LEU A 311 15.27 19.97 2.58
N GLY A 312 15.12 19.94 1.26
CA GLY A 312 13.87 19.66 0.58
C GLY A 312 13.82 18.25 0.01
N ALA A 313 12.62 17.70 -0.16
CA ALA A 313 12.40 16.49 -0.94
C ALA A 313 11.26 16.73 -1.94
N THR A 314 11.39 16.18 -3.15
CA THR A 314 10.38 16.30 -4.22
C THR A 314 10.66 15.30 -5.34
N THR A 315 9.75 15.20 -6.32
CA THR A 315 9.98 14.44 -7.55
C THR A 315 10.73 15.28 -8.59
N LEU A 316 11.26 14.63 -9.65
CA LEU A 316 11.98 15.33 -10.72
C LEU A 316 11.06 16.28 -11.50
N ASP A 317 9.85 15.84 -11.80
CA ASP A 317 8.88 16.62 -12.57
C ASP A 317 8.38 17.84 -11.81
N GLU A 318 8.12 17.70 -10.51
CA GLU A 318 7.73 18.80 -9.65
C GLU A 318 8.88 19.78 -9.44
N TYR A 319 10.11 19.28 -9.29
CA TYR A 319 11.29 20.13 -9.22
C TYR A 319 11.43 21.01 -10.47
N ARG A 320 11.32 20.41 -11.68
CA ARG A 320 11.36 21.13 -12.96
C ARG A 320 10.23 22.14 -13.09
N LYS A 321 9.01 21.76 -12.66
CA LYS A 321 7.82 22.58 -12.80
C LYS A 321 7.81 23.80 -11.88
N TYR A 322 8.27 23.64 -10.64
CA TYR A 322 8.08 24.64 -9.59
C TYR A 322 9.39 25.31 -9.11
N ILE A 323 10.49 24.59 -8.96
CA ILE A 323 11.73 25.11 -8.38
C ILE A 323 12.70 25.61 -9.47
N GLU A 324 12.90 24.85 -10.51
CA GLU A 324 13.84 25.18 -11.60
C GLU A 324 13.41 26.41 -12.40
N LYS A 325 12.12 26.67 -12.50
CA LYS A 325 11.56 27.87 -13.16
C LYS A 325 11.70 29.14 -12.34
N ASP A 326 11.95 29.03 -11.05
CA ASP A 326 12.18 30.17 -10.16
C ASP A 326 13.67 30.42 -9.95
N ALA A 327 14.22 31.41 -10.63
CA ALA A 327 15.65 31.73 -10.59
C ALA A 327 16.19 32.08 -9.18
N ALA A 328 15.31 32.51 -8.24
CA ALA A 328 15.71 32.82 -6.86
C ALA A 328 15.92 31.54 -6.05
N LEU A 329 15.05 30.56 -6.25
CA LEU A 329 15.14 29.26 -5.57
C LEU A 329 16.22 28.38 -6.21
N GLU A 330 16.31 28.32 -7.53
CA GLU A 330 17.31 27.53 -8.26
C GLU A 330 18.74 27.89 -7.86
N ARG A 331 19.02 29.18 -7.56
CA ARG A 331 20.32 29.64 -7.05
C ARG A 331 20.62 29.28 -5.61
N ARG A 332 19.62 28.81 -4.84
CA ARG A 332 19.76 28.50 -3.40
C ARG A 332 19.77 27.00 -3.11
N PHE A 333 19.13 26.24 -3.99
CA PHE A 333 19.03 24.79 -3.85
C PHE A 333 20.06 24.04 -4.71
N GLN A 334 20.56 22.93 -4.18
CA GLN A 334 21.43 21.99 -4.89
C GLN A 334 20.73 20.65 -5.03
N LYS A 335 20.60 20.17 -6.25
CA LYS A 335 20.02 18.85 -6.56
C LYS A 335 20.88 17.72 -5.98
N VAL A 336 20.24 16.78 -5.30
CA VAL A 336 20.79 15.49 -4.88
C VAL A 336 19.84 14.43 -5.42
N LEU A 337 20.30 13.68 -6.44
CA LEU A 337 19.47 12.65 -7.06
C LEU A 337 19.43 11.42 -6.16
N VAL A 338 18.23 10.89 -5.96
CA VAL A 338 17.95 9.66 -5.23
C VAL A 338 17.35 8.66 -6.19
N ALA A 339 18.17 7.71 -6.62
CA ALA A 339 17.73 6.65 -7.53
C ALA A 339 17.02 5.52 -6.77
N GLU A 340 16.22 4.73 -7.49
CA GLU A 340 15.69 3.47 -6.99
C GLU A 340 16.86 2.55 -6.60
N PRO A 341 16.87 1.94 -5.41
CA PRO A 341 17.92 1.00 -5.02
C PRO A 341 17.83 -0.29 -5.84
N SER A 342 18.95 -0.97 -5.99
CA SER A 342 18.96 -2.30 -6.62
C SER A 342 18.23 -3.33 -5.75
N VAL A 343 17.88 -4.47 -6.34
CA VAL A 343 17.29 -5.60 -5.59
C VAL A 343 18.22 -6.05 -4.45
N THR A 344 19.53 -6.09 -4.69
CA THR A 344 20.54 -6.43 -3.68
C THR A 344 20.59 -5.43 -2.54
N ASP A 345 20.56 -4.13 -2.84
CA ASP A 345 20.51 -3.09 -1.81
C ASP A 345 19.20 -3.13 -1.02
N THR A 346 18.10 -3.41 -1.72
CA THR A 346 16.78 -3.56 -1.08
C THR A 346 16.77 -4.75 -0.11
N ILE A 347 17.36 -5.89 -0.47
CA ILE A 347 17.48 -7.03 0.46
C ILE A 347 18.29 -6.63 1.70
N ALA A 348 19.37 -5.86 1.53
CA ALA A 348 20.14 -5.37 2.67
C ALA A 348 19.32 -4.43 3.57
N ILE A 349 18.54 -3.52 2.96
CA ILE A 349 17.62 -2.61 3.69
C ILE A 349 16.58 -3.43 4.47
N LEU A 350 15.92 -4.39 3.83
CA LEU A 350 14.91 -5.22 4.47
C LEU A 350 15.48 -6.07 5.63
N ARG A 351 16.70 -6.59 5.49
CA ARG A 351 17.39 -7.29 6.58
C ARG A 351 17.65 -6.39 7.78
N GLY A 352 17.96 -5.12 7.55
CA GLY A 352 18.14 -4.14 8.63
C GLY A 352 16.84 -3.73 9.30
N LEU A 353 15.71 -3.79 8.59
CA LEU A 353 14.38 -3.48 9.14
C LEU A 353 13.70 -4.70 9.78
N LYS A 354 14.17 -5.90 9.49
CA LYS A 354 13.57 -7.17 9.87
C LYS A 354 13.19 -7.22 11.37
N GLU A 355 14.14 -6.98 12.27
CA GLU A 355 13.92 -7.09 13.72
C GLU A 355 12.78 -6.18 14.20
N ARG A 356 12.65 -4.98 13.63
CA ARG A 356 11.58 -4.03 13.98
C ARG A 356 10.20 -4.49 13.52
N TYR A 357 10.11 -5.03 12.30
CA TYR A 357 8.85 -5.59 11.79
C TYR A 357 8.44 -6.86 12.56
N GLU A 358 9.42 -7.72 12.87
CA GLU A 358 9.20 -8.89 13.73
C GLU A 358 8.66 -8.51 15.11
N LEU A 359 9.23 -7.46 15.72
CA LEU A 359 8.79 -6.97 17.02
C LEU A 359 7.40 -6.31 16.94
N HIS A 360 7.14 -5.51 15.89
CA HIS A 360 5.87 -4.80 15.73
C HIS A 360 4.71 -5.76 15.54
N HIS A 361 4.88 -6.75 14.66
CA HIS A 361 3.82 -7.72 14.34
C HIS A 361 3.83 -8.96 15.25
N GLY A 362 4.91 -9.21 15.94
CA GLY A 362 5.08 -10.39 16.78
C GLY A 362 5.18 -11.69 15.99
N VAL A 363 5.76 -11.64 14.79
CA VAL A 363 5.97 -12.76 13.88
C VAL A 363 7.43 -12.87 13.48
N ASP A 364 7.88 -14.05 13.06
CA ASP A 364 9.23 -14.22 12.53
C ASP A 364 9.23 -14.04 11.02
N ILE A 365 10.23 -13.35 10.49
CA ILE A 365 10.39 -13.13 9.04
C ILE A 365 11.60 -13.91 8.55
N THR A 366 11.40 -14.85 7.63
CA THR A 366 12.51 -15.64 7.09
C THR A 366 13.35 -14.83 6.10
N ASP A 367 14.62 -15.21 5.93
CA ASP A 367 15.47 -14.55 4.91
C ASP A 367 14.97 -14.81 3.48
N THR A 368 14.37 -15.98 3.26
CA THR A 368 13.72 -16.32 1.99
C THR A 368 12.54 -15.37 1.69
N ALA A 369 11.75 -14.99 2.70
CA ALA A 369 10.69 -14.00 2.54
C ALA A 369 11.23 -12.61 2.15
N ILE A 370 12.34 -12.20 2.74
CA ILE A 370 13.01 -10.93 2.42
C ILE A 370 13.48 -10.92 0.96
N ILE A 371 14.14 -11.99 0.53
CA ILE A 371 14.61 -12.15 -0.85
C ILE A 371 13.41 -12.18 -1.81
N ALA A 372 12.37 -12.92 -1.46
CA ALA A 372 11.14 -12.99 -2.25
C ALA A 372 10.45 -11.61 -2.34
N ALA A 373 10.31 -10.88 -1.24
CA ALA A 373 9.70 -9.56 -1.24
C ALA A 373 10.42 -8.57 -2.16
N ALA A 374 11.76 -8.54 -2.13
CA ALA A 374 12.55 -7.67 -3.00
C ALA A 374 12.46 -8.10 -4.47
N THR A 375 12.62 -9.39 -4.76
CA THR A 375 12.67 -9.90 -6.15
C THR A 375 11.29 -9.90 -6.80
N LEU A 376 10.25 -10.35 -6.09
CA LEU A 376 8.91 -10.42 -6.63
C LEU A 376 8.27 -9.04 -6.77
N SER A 377 8.47 -8.11 -5.80
CA SER A 377 7.98 -6.74 -5.96
C SER A 377 8.65 -6.01 -7.12
N HIS A 378 9.96 -6.18 -7.28
CA HIS A 378 10.69 -5.59 -8.42
C HIS A 378 10.14 -6.09 -9.75
N ARG A 379 9.85 -7.39 -9.83
CA ARG A 379 9.38 -8.04 -11.06
C ARG A 379 7.91 -7.77 -11.38
N TYR A 380 7.04 -7.74 -10.37
CA TYR A 380 5.59 -7.78 -10.56
C TYR A 380 4.86 -6.47 -10.22
N VAL A 381 5.48 -5.55 -9.49
CA VAL A 381 4.91 -4.25 -9.15
C VAL A 381 5.69 -3.16 -9.89
N SER A 382 5.14 -2.67 -11.01
CA SER A 382 5.80 -1.70 -11.90
C SER A 382 5.41 -0.24 -11.62
N ASP A 383 4.33 -0.01 -10.90
CA ASP A 383 3.78 1.32 -10.62
C ASP A 383 4.36 1.98 -9.35
N ARG A 384 5.17 1.24 -8.59
CA ARG A 384 5.84 1.69 -7.36
C ARG A 384 7.33 1.35 -7.40
N GLN A 385 8.11 2.04 -6.56
CA GLN A 385 9.56 1.89 -6.52
C GLN A 385 10.04 1.10 -5.31
N LEU A 386 11.22 0.46 -5.44
CA LEU A 386 11.94 -0.09 -4.30
C LEU A 386 12.53 1.06 -3.44
N PRO A 387 12.67 0.89 -2.12
CA PRO A 387 12.34 -0.32 -1.33
C PRO A 387 10.88 -0.37 -0.87
N ASP A 388 10.10 0.68 -1.05
CA ASP A 388 8.76 0.87 -0.49
C ASP A 388 7.81 -0.30 -0.81
N LYS A 389 7.71 -0.69 -2.09
CA LYS A 389 6.87 -1.83 -2.52
C LYS A 389 7.27 -3.17 -1.89
N ALA A 390 8.55 -3.37 -1.56
CA ALA A 390 9.03 -4.58 -0.92
C ALA A 390 8.79 -4.56 0.60
N ILE A 391 8.91 -3.39 1.21
CA ILE A 391 8.56 -3.17 2.63
C ILE A 391 7.07 -3.44 2.84
N ASP A 392 6.21 -2.89 2.00
CA ASP A 392 4.76 -3.09 2.08
C ASP A 392 4.37 -4.56 1.99
N LEU A 393 5.00 -5.35 1.11
CA LEU A 393 4.73 -6.79 1.03
C LEU A 393 5.06 -7.52 2.33
N ILE A 394 6.18 -7.16 2.99
CA ILE A 394 6.57 -7.75 4.27
C ILE A 394 5.58 -7.31 5.36
N ASP A 395 5.23 -6.04 5.40
CA ASP A 395 4.31 -5.47 6.39
C ASP A 395 2.92 -6.11 6.28
N GLU A 396 2.39 -6.23 5.07
CA GLU A 396 1.08 -6.84 4.81
C GLU A 396 1.10 -8.36 5.12
N ALA A 397 2.16 -9.07 4.73
CA ALA A 397 2.30 -10.49 5.03
C ALA A 397 2.40 -10.74 6.54
N ALA A 398 3.21 -9.96 7.25
CA ALA A 398 3.34 -10.02 8.70
C ALA A 398 2.02 -9.69 9.42
N SER A 399 1.32 -8.66 8.96
CA SER A 399 -0.01 -8.30 9.46
C SER A 399 -1.03 -9.41 9.24
N SER A 400 -1.00 -10.06 8.07
CA SER A 400 -1.89 -11.18 7.74
C SER A 400 -1.66 -12.39 8.67
N ILE A 401 -0.39 -12.76 8.90
CA ILE A 401 -0.03 -13.83 9.84
C ILE A 401 -0.46 -13.46 11.26
N ARG A 402 -0.21 -12.25 11.72
CA ARG A 402 -0.65 -11.79 13.03
C ARG A 402 -2.17 -11.88 13.20
N MET A 403 -2.92 -11.46 12.21
CA MET A 403 -4.38 -11.57 12.23
C MET A 403 -4.84 -13.03 12.33
N GLN A 404 -4.15 -13.96 11.64
CA GLN A 404 -4.42 -15.39 11.74
C GLN A 404 -4.10 -15.94 13.13
N MET A 405 -2.98 -15.50 13.76
CA MET A 405 -2.60 -15.89 15.12
C MET A 405 -3.56 -15.37 16.18
N ASP A 406 -4.08 -14.15 16.00
CA ASP A 406 -5.05 -13.55 16.93
C ASP A 406 -6.47 -14.11 16.74
N SER A 407 -6.76 -14.65 15.57
CA SER A 407 -8.06 -15.24 15.21
C SER A 407 -8.11 -16.72 15.55
N LYS A 408 -9.32 -17.22 15.76
CA LYS A 408 -9.53 -18.66 15.93
C LYS A 408 -9.19 -19.40 14.63
N PRO A 409 -8.41 -20.50 14.65
CA PRO A 409 -8.10 -21.28 13.45
C PRO A 409 -9.37 -21.75 12.71
N GLU A 410 -9.30 -21.82 11.38
CA GLU A 410 -10.45 -22.16 10.53
C GLU A 410 -11.06 -23.52 10.90
N GLU A 411 -10.23 -24.48 11.29
CA GLU A 411 -10.69 -25.81 11.71
C GLU A 411 -11.54 -25.73 12.98
N LEU A 412 -11.10 -24.97 13.98
CA LEU A 412 -11.83 -24.73 15.22
C LEU A 412 -13.14 -23.97 14.97
N ASP A 413 -13.12 -22.92 14.14
CA ASP A 413 -14.32 -22.16 13.80
C ASP A 413 -15.35 -23.03 13.05
N ARG A 414 -14.89 -23.89 12.14
CA ARG A 414 -15.74 -24.85 11.40
C ARG A 414 -16.39 -25.86 12.33
N LEU A 415 -15.63 -26.42 13.27
CA LEU A 415 -16.15 -27.36 14.28
C LEU A 415 -17.18 -26.67 15.18
N GLU A 416 -16.88 -25.47 15.67
CA GLU A 416 -17.79 -24.70 16.52
C GLU A 416 -19.11 -24.40 15.82
N ARG A 417 -19.06 -23.92 14.57
CA ARG A 417 -20.27 -23.67 13.79
C ARG A 417 -21.07 -24.94 13.55
N ARG A 418 -20.41 -26.07 13.32
CA ARG A 418 -21.08 -27.35 13.14
C ARG A 418 -21.74 -27.83 14.44
N ILE A 419 -21.06 -27.67 15.57
CA ILE A 419 -21.61 -27.98 16.89
C ILE A 419 -22.85 -27.11 17.19
N ILE A 420 -22.75 -25.79 16.91
CA ILE A 420 -23.89 -24.87 17.07
C ILE A 420 -25.08 -25.30 16.20
N GLN A 421 -24.83 -25.65 14.93
CA GLN A 421 -25.88 -26.11 14.02
C GLN A 421 -26.57 -27.37 14.54
N LEU A 422 -25.79 -28.36 14.99
CA LEU A 422 -26.33 -29.61 15.56
C LEU A 422 -27.09 -29.40 16.87
N LYS A 423 -26.61 -28.49 17.74
CA LYS A 423 -27.32 -28.10 18.96
C LYS A 423 -28.66 -27.41 18.68
N LEU A 424 -28.73 -26.63 17.61
CA LEU A 424 -29.99 -26.03 17.14
C LEU A 424 -30.96 -27.10 16.62
N GLU A 425 -30.46 -28.11 15.86
CA GLU A 425 -31.26 -29.24 15.35
C GLU A 425 -31.75 -30.12 16.51
N GLU A 426 -30.91 -30.42 17.50
CA GLU A 426 -31.28 -31.15 18.72
C GLU A 426 -32.40 -30.43 19.48
N ASN A 427 -32.27 -29.11 19.71
CA ASN A 427 -33.31 -28.34 20.40
C ASN A 427 -34.64 -28.28 19.63
N ALA A 428 -34.61 -28.31 18.31
CA ALA A 428 -35.81 -28.39 17.50
C ALA A 428 -36.51 -29.77 17.68
N MET A 429 -35.73 -30.85 17.64
CA MET A 429 -36.21 -32.21 17.78
C MET A 429 -36.62 -32.59 19.22
N ALA A 430 -36.06 -31.90 20.24
CA ALA A 430 -36.46 -32.12 21.65
C ALA A 430 -37.95 -31.82 21.92
N LYS A 431 -38.61 -31.10 21.01
CA LYS A 431 -40.06 -30.80 21.11
C LYS A 431 -40.95 -31.86 20.45
N GLU A 432 -40.39 -32.78 19.71
CA GLU A 432 -41.08 -33.85 19.01
C GLU A 432 -40.97 -35.17 19.82
N THR A 433 -42.03 -35.99 19.82
CA THR A 433 -42.12 -37.21 20.68
C THR A 433 -42.23 -38.49 19.87
N ASP A 434 -42.10 -38.46 18.56
CA ASP A 434 -42.14 -39.63 17.71
C ASP A 434 -40.82 -40.43 17.74
N ASP A 435 -40.91 -41.75 17.57
CA ASP A 435 -39.76 -42.69 17.64
C ASP A 435 -38.64 -42.38 16.65
N ALA A 436 -38.96 -41.76 15.50
CA ALA A 436 -37.97 -41.39 14.50
C ALA A 436 -37.15 -40.17 14.95
N SER A 437 -37.82 -39.17 15.51
CA SER A 437 -37.18 -37.97 16.06
C SER A 437 -36.31 -38.25 17.27
N VAL A 438 -36.72 -39.20 18.14
CA VAL A 438 -35.92 -39.66 19.28
C VAL A 438 -34.63 -40.33 18.82
N LYS A 439 -34.70 -41.27 17.84
CA LYS A 439 -33.51 -41.93 17.28
C LYS A 439 -32.54 -40.90 16.59
N ARG A 440 -33.12 -39.94 15.87
CA ARG A 440 -32.33 -38.88 15.21
C ARG A 440 -31.64 -37.98 16.23
N ARG A 441 -32.34 -37.62 17.30
CA ARG A 441 -31.80 -36.84 18.42
C ARG A 441 -30.63 -37.55 19.10
N ASP A 442 -30.76 -38.85 19.41
CA ASP A 442 -29.70 -39.65 20.03
C ASP A 442 -28.45 -39.72 19.11
N ALA A 443 -28.65 -39.88 17.81
CA ALA A 443 -27.56 -39.83 16.83
C ALA A 443 -26.88 -38.44 16.77
N ILE A 444 -27.65 -37.35 16.83
CA ILE A 444 -27.13 -36.00 16.89
C ILE A 444 -26.34 -35.74 18.18
N MET A 445 -26.85 -36.19 19.32
CA MET A 445 -26.14 -36.07 20.60
C MET A 445 -24.79 -36.80 20.61
N GLU A 446 -24.70 -37.98 19.98
CA GLU A 446 -23.42 -38.67 19.84
C GLU A 446 -22.45 -37.91 18.92
N GLN A 447 -22.94 -37.38 17.79
CA GLN A 447 -22.12 -36.50 16.91
C GLN A 447 -21.63 -35.24 17.64
N ILE A 448 -22.47 -34.59 18.43
CA ILE A 448 -22.10 -33.45 19.25
C ILE A 448 -20.95 -33.81 20.20
N ARG A 449 -21.06 -34.97 20.89
CA ARG A 449 -19.99 -35.41 21.81
C ARG A 449 -18.65 -35.65 21.11
N GLU A 450 -18.66 -36.33 19.96
CA GLU A 450 -17.46 -36.56 19.20
C GLU A 450 -16.83 -35.26 18.71
N LEU A 451 -17.65 -34.28 18.25
CA LEU A 451 -17.19 -32.98 17.77
C LEU A 451 -16.75 -32.09 18.93
N ASP A 452 -17.46 -32.07 20.08
CA ASP A 452 -17.05 -31.34 21.27
C ASP A 452 -15.70 -31.87 21.83
N GLN A 453 -15.47 -33.19 21.80
CA GLN A 453 -14.19 -33.76 22.18
C GLN A 453 -13.05 -33.27 21.24
N LYS A 454 -13.23 -33.38 19.94
CA LYS A 454 -12.23 -32.89 18.97
C LYS A 454 -11.98 -31.39 19.09
N TYR A 455 -13.06 -30.63 19.32
CA TYR A 455 -12.95 -29.19 19.55
C TYR A 455 -12.09 -28.87 20.77
N ASN A 456 -12.34 -29.54 21.91
CA ASN A 456 -11.60 -29.32 23.14
C ASN A 456 -10.12 -29.70 23.00
N GLU A 457 -9.79 -30.82 22.33
CA GLU A 457 -8.42 -31.24 22.05
C GLU A 457 -7.66 -30.20 21.20
N LEU A 458 -8.30 -29.68 20.14
CA LEU A 458 -7.70 -28.65 19.30
C LEU A 458 -7.63 -27.28 19.99
N ASP A 459 -8.60 -26.93 20.83
CA ASP A 459 -8.61 -25.67 21.60
C ASP A 459 -7.50 -25.65 22.67
N GLU A 460 -7.24 -26.78 23.32
CA GLU A 460 -6.07 -26.92 24.22
C GLU A 460 -4.74 -26.74 23.47
N VAL A 461 -4.59 -27.36 22.31
CA VAL A 461 -3.40 -27.18 21.46
C VAL A 461 -3.25 -25.72 21.06
N TRP A 462 -4.31 -25.10 20.54
CA TRP A 462 -4.29 -23.69 20.14
C TRP A 462 -3.95 -22.76 21.29
N SER A 463 -4.55 -22.95 22.47
CA SER A 463 -4.29 -22.14 23.66
C SER A 463 -2.83 -22.29 24.13
N SER A 464 -2.27 -23.51 24.08
CA SER A 464 -0.88 -23.79 24.41
C SER A 464 0.09 -23.14 23.43
N GLU A 465 -0.15 -23.28 22.12
CA GLU A 465 0.68 -22.65 21.08
C GLU A 465 0.63 -21.10 21.19
N LYS A 466 -0.53 -20.52 21.46
CA LYS A 466 -0.71 -19.08 21.64
C LYS A 466 0.03 -18.56 22.87
N ALA A 467 0.00 -19.27 23.98
CA ALA A 467 0.72 -18.91 25.21
C ALA A 467 2.26 -18.95 25.00
N ALA A 468 2.77 -19.97 24.29
CA ALA A 468 4.18 -20.09 23.96
C ALA A 468 4.66 -18.89 23.11
N LEU A 469 3.91 -18.53 22.07
CA LEU A 469 4.21 -17.37 21.20
C LEU A 469 4.24 -16.05 21.96
N GLN A 470 3.27 -15.80 22.85
CA GLN A 470 3.25 -14.59 23.68
C GLN A 470 4.47 -14.50 24.62
N GLY A 471 4.91 -15.63 25.15
CA GLY A 471 6.11 -15.72 25.98
C GLY A 471 7.37 -15.31 25.21
N THR A 472 7.56 -15.81 24.01
CA THR A 472 8.70 -15.49 23.14
C THR A 472 8.69 -14.03 22.69
N GLN A 473 7.52 -13.48 22.38
CA GLN A 473 7.37 -12.06 22.04
C GLN A 473 7.80 -11.12 23.18
N SER A 474 7.42 -11.45 24.42
CA SER A 474 7.84 -10.67 25.59
C SER A 474 9.35 -10.66 25.76
N ILE A 475 10.02 -11.80 25.57
CA ILE A 475 11.48 -11.90 25.66
C ILE A 475 12.16 -11.09 24.56
N LYS A 476 11.64 -11.11 23.31
CA LYS A 476 12.15 -10.29 22.20
C LYS A 476 12.02 -8.79 22.48
N ALA A 477 10.89 -8.35 23.03
CA ALA A 477 10.67 -6.95 23.41
C ALA A 477 11.64 -6.50 24.50
N ASP A 478 11.87 -7.33 25.52
CA ASP A 478 12.83 -7.05 26.59
C ASP A 478 14.27 -6.98 26.06
N LEU A 479 14.63 -7.82 25.09
CA LEU A 479 15.95 -7.83 24.45
C LEU A 479 16.19 -6.54 23.65
N GLU A 480 15.22 -6.11 22.86
CA GLU A 480 15.32 -4.88 22.08
C GLU A 480 15.41 -3.66 22.99
N GLN A 481 14.61 -3.60 24.05
CA GLN A 481 14.71 -2.54 25.05
C GLN A 481 16.09 -2.51 25.71
N ALA A 482 16.65 -3.67 26.02
CA ALA A 482 17.99 -3.75 26.59
C ALA A 482 19.08 -3.28 25.61
N ARG A 483 18.93 -3.54 24.31
CA ARG A 483 19.83 -3.06 23.25
C ARG A 483 19.73 -1.54 23.10
N LEU A 484 18.52 -0.97 23.10
CA LEU A 484 18.29 0.47 23.08
C LEU A 484 18.90 1.15 24.31
N ASP A 485 18.68 0.62 25.49
CA ASP A 485 19.25 1.13 26.73
C ASP A 485 20.81 1.09 26.71
N MET A 486 21.38 0.06 26.10
CA MET A 486 22.83 -0.04 25.92
C MET A 486 23.37 1.06 24.99
N GLU A 487 22.68 1.34 23.89
CA GLU A 487 23.06 2.42 22.98
C GLU A 487 22.95 3.80 23.64
N VAL A 488 21.91 4.03 24.44
CA VAL A 488 21.74 5.26 25.22
C VAL A 488 22.86 5.39 26.25
N ALA A 489 23.19 4.32 26.99
CA ALA A 489 24.30 4.32 27.96
C ALA A 489 25.65 4.57 27.27
N ARG A 490 25.89 3.99 26.09
CA ARG A 490 27.10 4.22 25.27
C ARG A 490 27.24 5.70 24.91
N ARG A 491 26.16 6.33 24.45
CA ARG A 491 26.14 7.76 24.07
C ARG A 491 26.34 8.68 25.28
N ALA A 492 25.76 8.33 26.42
CA ALA A 492 25.92 9.06 27.66
C ALA A 492 27.31 8.86 28.32
N GLY A 493 28.12 7.92 27.84
CA GLY A 493 29.43 7.58 28.41
C GLY A 493 29.34 6.80 29.71
N ASP A 494 28.17 6.23 30.05
CA ASP A 494 28.00 5.40 31.25
C ASP A 494 28.49 3.97 30.97
N LEU A 495 29.80 3.79 31.16
CA LEU A 495 30.50 2.54 30.91
C LEU A 495 30.02 1.42 31.84
N ASN A 496 29.59 1.74 33.07
CA ASN A 496 29.11 0.74 34.02
C ASN A 496 27.78 0.15 33.56
N ARG A 497 26.82 1.00 33.21
CA ARG A 497 25.51 0.57 32.73
C ARG A 497 25.62 -0.15 31.38
N MET A 498 26.47 0.36 30.48
CA MET A 498 26.77 -0.28 29.21
C MET A 498 27.35 -1.70 29.40
N SER A 499 28.31 -1.84 30.33
CA SER A 499 28.94 -3.13 30.62
C SER A 499 27.94 -4.12 31.20
N GLN A 500 27.11 -3.69 32.15
CA GLN A 500 26.06 -4.52 32.75
C GLN A 500 25.05 -5.01 31.71
N LEU A 501 24.59 -4.14 30.85
CA LEU A 501 23.68 -4.51 29.80
C LEU A 501 24.31 -5.47 28.78
N LYS A 502 25.54 -5.18 28.33
CA LYS A 502 26.26 -5.97 27.32
C LYS A 502 26.67 -7.36 27.79
N TYR A 503 27.14 -7.51 29.01
CA TYR A 503 27.73 -8.76 29.49
C TYR A 503 26.81 -9.57 30.39
N GLU A 504 25.75 -8.99 30.91
CA GLU A 504 24.90 -9.65 31.91
C GLU A 504 23.46 -9.79 31.37
N ARG A 505 22.79 -8.68 31.03
CA ARG A 505 21.36 -8.67 30.71
C ARG A 505 21.05 -9.19 29.30
N ILE A 506 21.77 -8.71 28.29
CA ILE A 506 21.55 -9.12 26.87
C ILE A 506 21.84 -10.62 26.71
N PRO A 507 22.99 -11.18 27.13
CA PRO A 507 23.26 -12.61 27.03
C PRO A 507 22.28 -13.49 27.81
N ALA A 508 21.76 -13.00 28.94
CA ALA A 508 20.73 -13.72 29.70
C ALA A 508 19.40 -13.79 28.96
N LEU A 509 19.01 -12.70 28.31
CA LEU A 509 17.79 -12.67 27.47
C LEU A 509 17.94 -13.49 26.18
N GLU A 510 19.09 -13.42 25.52
CA GLU A 510 19.41 -14.26 24.36
C GLU A 510 19.35 -15.76 24.71
N LYS A 511 19.94 -16.16 25.84
CA LYS A 511 19.82 -17.54 26.29
C LYS A 511 18.38 -17.97 26.61
N ARG A 512 17.59 -17.06 27.21
CA ARG A 512 16.15 -17.34 27.40
C ARG A 512 15.40 -17.46 26.09
N LEU A 513 15.74 -16.65 25.10
CA LEU A 513 15.15 -16.71 23.76
C LEU A 513 15.51 -18.05 23.08
N ASP A 514 16.76 -18.48 23.14
CA ASP A 514 17.20 -19.76 22.59
C ASP A 514 16.49 -20.96 23.23
N LEU A 515 16.29 -20.92 24.56
CA LEU A 515 15.55 -21.96 25.28
C LEU A 515 14.05 -21.98 24.87
N ALA A 516 13.45 -20.80 24.71
CA ALA A 516 12.07 -20.68 24.24
C ALA A 516 11.94 -21.16 22.79
N ALA A 517 12.87 -20.80 21.91
CA ALA A 517 12.91 -21.25 20.52
C ALA A 517 13.11 -22.78 20.39
N GLN A 518 13.91 -23.39 21.29
CA GLN A 518 14.06 -24.86 21.33
C GLN A 518 12.78 -25.56 21.82
N ALA A 519 12.03 -24.94 22.73
CA ALA A 519 10.73 -25.45 23.16
C ALA A 519 9.66 -25.33 22.06
N GLU A 520 9.76 -24.31 21.19
CA GLU A 520 8.89 -24.10 20.00
C GLU A 520 9.23 -25.05 18.82
N MET A 521 10.39 -25.74 18.83
CA MET A 521 10.76 -26.70 17.79
C MET A 521 9.85 -27.97 17.75
N HIS A 522 8.92 -28.15 18.67
CA HIS A 522 7.78 -29.02 18.44
C HIS A 522 6.90 -28.33 17.41
N GLU A 523 6.72 -28.95 16.26
CA GLU A 523 5.93 -28.43 15.13
C GLU A 523 4.59 -27.88 15.63
N MET A 524 4.43 -26.54 15.54
CA MET A 524 3.14 -25.92 15.73
C MET A 524 2.19 -26.44 14.63
N THR A 525 1.08 -27.02 15.04
CA THR A 525 0.16 -27.68 14.13
C THR A 525 -0.96 -26.75 13.66
N LEU A 526 -1.35 -25.79 14.49
CA LEU A 526 -2.49 -24.90 14.25
C LEU A 526 -2.09 -23.47 13.92
N LEU A 527 -1.00 -22.95 14.53
CA LEU A 527 -0.58 -21.58 14.34
C LEU A 527 0.67 -21.48 13.46
N ARG A 528 0.61 -20.58 12.47
CA ARG A 528 1.78 -20.17 11.70
C ARG A 528 2.32 -18.88 12.31
N ASN A 529 3.60 -18.85 12.66
CA ASN A 529 4.26 -17.69 13.25
C ASN A 529 5.36 -17.11 12.38
N LYS A 530 5.56 -17.66 11.17
CA LYS A 530 6.65 -17.28 10.28
C LYS A 530 6.11 -16.77 8.95
N VAL A 531 6.63 -15.62 8.53
CA VAL A 531 6.47 -15.13 7.17
C VAL A 531 7.51 -15.82 6.30
N THR A 532 7.07 -16.57 5.32
CA THR A 532 7.91 -17.27 4.33
C THR A 532 7.70 -16.67 2.94
N GLU A 533 8.41 -17.19 1.97
CA GLU A 533 8.25 -16.85 0.57
C GLU A 533 6.81 -17.08 0.08
N GLN A 534 6.10 -18.05 0.63
CA GLN A 534 4.73 -18.37 0.26
C GLN A 534 3.76 -17.26 0.65
N GLU A 535 3.85 -16.74 1.88
CA GLU A 535 2.98 -15.65 2.35
C GLU A 535 3.23 -14.36 1.55
N ILE A 536 4.48 -14.06 1.22
CA ILE A 536 4.82 -12.93 0.33
C ILE A 536 4.17 -13.11 -1.04
N ALA A 537 4.24 -14.32 -1.61
CA ALA A 537 3.64 -14.61 -2.90
C ALA A 537 2.10 -14.55 -2.87
N GLU A 538 1.47 -14.99 -1.78
CA GLU A 538 0.02 -14.89 -1.59
C GLU A 538 -0.46 -13.44 -1.50
N VAL A 539 0.26 -12.58 -0.76
CA VAL A 539 -0.05 -11.14 -0.66
C VAL A 539 0.09 -10.48 -2.03
N LEU A 540 1.18 -10.74 -2.72
CA LEU A 540 1.41 -10.20 -4.05
C LEU A 540 0.35 -10.68 -5.05
N SER A 541 -0.06 -11.95 -4.97
CA SER A 541 -1.14 -12.51 -5.78
C SER A 541 -2.47 -11.79 -5.54
N LYS A 542 -2.81 -11.48 -4.29
CA LYS A 542 -4.02 -10.70 -3.95
C LYS A 542 -3.94 -9.26 -4.47
N ALA A 543 -2.78 -8.61 -4.32
CA ALA A 543 -2.59 -7.23 -4.72
C ALA A 543 -2.60 -7.04 -6.24
N THR A 544 -1.97 -7.97 -6.99
CA THR A 544 -1.81 -7.86 -8.45
C THR A 544 -2.82 -8.65 -9.26
N GLY A 545 -3.53 -9.58 -8.61
CA GLY A 545 -4.42 -10.54 -9.28
C GLY A 545 -3.68 -11.64 -10.05
N ILE A 546 -2.36 -11.77 -9.87
CA ILE A 546 -1.52 -12.78 -10.55
C ILE A 546 -1.27 -13.94 -9.59
N PRO A 547 -1.48 -15.20 -9.98
CA PRO A 547 -1.27 -16.35 -9.10
C PRO A 547 0.23 -16.65 -8.94
N VAL A 548 0.94 -15.87 -8.16
CA VAL A 548 2.39 -15.92 -7.96
C VAL A 548 2.81 -17.13 -7.14
N SER A 549 1.93 -17.63 -6.25
CA SER A 549 2.20 -18.84 -5.46
C SER A 549 2.55 -20.07 -6.32
N LYS A 550 1.98 -20.16 -7.52
CA LYS A 550 2.30 -21.23 -8.48
C LYS A 550 3.57 -21.00 -9.29
N MET A 551 4.12 -19.78 -9.29
CA MET A 551 5.38 -19.46 -9.98
C MET A 551 6.62 -19.84 -9.15
N LEU A 552 6.47 -20.03 -7.85
CA LEU A 552 7.55 -20.44 -6.95
C LEU A 552 7.88 -21.91 -7.05
N GLU A 553 6.87 -22.76 -7.33
CA GLU A 553 7.06 -24.20 -7.53
C GLU A 553 7.27 -24.52 -9.00
N GLY A 554 8.50 -24.75 -9.41
CA GLY A 554 8.82 -25.44 -10.67
C GLY A 554 8.52 -24.68 -11.97
N GLU A 555 8.64 -23.34 -12.02
CA GLU A 555 8.51 -22.58 -13.28
C GLU A 555 9.37 -23.21 -14.40
N ARG A 556 10.55 -23.72 -14.04
CA ARG A 556 11.45 -24.39 -14.95
C ARG A 556 10.86 -25.70 -15.50
N ASP A 557 10.29 -26.53 -14.62
CA ASP A 557 9.69 -27.80 -15.01
C ASP A 557 8.36 -27.58 -15.75
N LYS A 558 7.59 -26.58 -15.36
CA LYS A 558 6.38 -26.15 -16.05
C LYS A 558 6.70 -25.74 -17.49
N LEU A 559 7.71 -24.90 -17.70
CA LEU A 559 8.14 -24.46 -19.03
C LEU A 559 8.68 -25.60 -19.90
N LEU A 560 9.33 -26.60 -19.31
CA LEU A 560 9.78 -27.81 -20.04
C LEU A 560 8.61 -28.67 -20.53
N ARG A 561 7.47 -28.67 -19.84
CA ARG A 561 6.25 -29.42 -20.23
C ARG A 561 5.25 -28.59 -21.03
N MET A 562 5.60 -27.36 -21.42
CA MET A 562 4.71 -26.38 -22.04
C MET A 562 4.05 -26.96 -23.32
N GLU A 563 4.80 -27.59 -24.19
CA GLU A 563 4.27 -28.17 -25.42
C GLU A 563 3.20 -29.23 -25.18
N GLN A 564 3.42 -30.12 -24.20
CA GLN A 564 2.44 -31.12 -23.84
C GLN A 564 1.16 -30.52 -23.30
N ALA A 565 1.28 -29.51 -22.43
CA ALA A 565 0.13 -28.80 -21.84
C ALA A 565 -0.69 -28.03 -22.90
N LEU A 566 -0.02 -27.37 -23.83
CA LEU A 566 -0.69 -26.63 -24.91
C LEU A 566 -1.31 -27.59 -25.94
N ALA A 567 -0.64 -28.70 -26.29
CA ALA A 567 -1.13 -29.69 -27.24
C ALA A 567 -2.39 -30.43 -26.74
N GLN A 568 -2.62 -30.52 -25.43
CA GLN A 568 -3.87 -31.06 -24.87
C GLN A 568 -5.10 -30.18 -25.20
N ARG A 569 -4.90 -28.88 -25.39
CA ARG A 569 -5.98 -27.92 -25.68
C ARG A 569 -6.07 -27.55 -27.17
N VAL A 570 -4.94 -27.52 -27.86
CA VAL A 570 -4.84 -27.08 -29.24
C VAL A 570 -4.47 -28.28 -30.12
N ILE A 571 -5.47 -28.83 -30.76
CA ILE A 571 -5.36 -30.04 -31.55
C ILE A 571 -4.88 -29.73 -32.96
N GLY A 572 -3.95 -30.53 -33.47
CA GLY A 572 -3.51 -30.50 -34.87
C GLY A 572 -2.57 -29.35 -35.25
N GLN A 573 -1.97 -28.66 -34.29
CA GLN A 573 -1.11 -27.47 -34.53
C GLN A 573 0.23 -27.62 -33.83
N LEU A 574 0.89 -28.77 -34.00
CA LEU A 574 2.13 -29.11 -33.26
C LEU A 574 3.26 -28.11 -33.55
N GLU A 575 3.43 -27.70 -34.80
CA GLU A 575 4.46 -26.74 -35.20
C GLU A 575 4.25 -25.38 -34.56
N ALA A 576 2.99 -24.92 -34.52
CA ALA A 576 2.61 -23.68 -33.87
C ALA A 576 2.89 -23.71 -32.37
N VAL A 577 2.50 -24.78 -31.70
CA VAL A 577 2.75 -24.98 -30.27
C VAL A 577 4.25 -25.03 -29.98
N THR A 578 5.03 -25.72 -30.80
CA THR A 578 6.49 -25.83 -30.63
C THR A 578 7.19 -24.49 -30.85
N ALA A 579 6.83 -23.72 -31.86
CA ALA A 579 7.41 -22.43 -32.18
C ALA A 579 7.17 -21.42 -31.03
N VAL A 580 5.94 -21.36 -30.54
CA VAL A 580 5.55 -20.49 -29.40
C VAL A 580 6.28 -20.89 -28.11
N SER A 581 6.32 -22.18 -27.82
CA SER A 581 6.98 -22.72 -26.63
C SER A 581 8.49 -22.40 -26.62
N ASN A 582 9.16 -22.57 -27.77
CA ASN A 582 10.59 -22.26 -27.89
C ASN A 582 10.88 -20.77 -27.73
N ALA A 583 10.07 -19.88 -28.29
CA ALA A 583 10.26 -18.43 -28.15
C ALA A 583 10.09 -17.99 -26.68
N ILE A 584 9.07 -18.51 -26.00
CA ILE A 584 8.83 -18.20 -24.58
C ILE A 584 9.94 -18.76 -23.69
N ARG A 585 10.44 -19.98 -23.96
CA ARG A 585 11.58 -20.54 -23.25
C ARG A 585 12.83 -19.69 -23.41
N ARG A 586 13.14 -19.22 -24.62
CA ARG A 586 14.28 -18.32 -24.87
C ARG A 586 14.19 -17.07 -24.04
N SER A 587 13.01 -16.44 -24.01
CA SER A 587 12.77 -15.22 -23.23
C SER A 587 12.91 -15.49 -21.72
N ARG A 588 12.30 -16.55 -21.21
CA ARG A 588 12.36 -16.90 -19.78
C ARG A 588 13.73 -17.38 -19.31
N ALA A 589 14.53 -17.92 -20.22
CA ALA A 589 15.92 -18.28 -19.96
C ALA A 589 16.88 -17.06 -19.98
N GLY A 590 16.37 -15.84 -20.21
CA GLY A 590 17.18 -14.62 -20.26
C GLY A 590 18.04 -14.51 -21.52
N LEU A 591 17.73 -15.26 -22.58
CA LEU A 591 18.46 -15.23 -23.85
C LEU A 591 17.89 -14.21 -24.86
N SER A 592 16.77 -13.62 -24.56
CA SER A 592 16.14 -12.53 -25.34
C SER A 592 16.48 -11.16 -24.75
N ASP A 593 16.28 -10.10 -25.53
CA ASP A 593 16.48 -8.72 -25.08
C ASP A 593 15.52 -8.39 -23.92
N PRO A 594 16.03 -7.97 -22.75
CA PRO A 594 15.20 -7.69 -21.57
C PRO A 594 14.25 -6.48 -21.75
N ASN A 595 14.47 -5.68 -22.79
CA ASN A 595 13.63 -4.52 -23.08
C ASN A 595 12.43 -4.87 -23.98
N LYS A 596 12.36 -6.05 -24.54
CA LYS A 596 11.25 -6.48 -25.41
C LYS A 596 10.16 -7.24 -24.63
N PRO A 597 8.95 -7.36 -25.21
CA PRO A 597 7.92 -8.26 -24.69
C PRO A 597 8.44 -9.72 -24.56
N ILE A 598 7.77 -10.53 -23.72
CA ILE A 598 8.12 -11.97 -23.55
C ILE A 598 8.17 -12.71 -24.88
N GLY A 599 7.27 -12.35 -25.79
CA GLY A 599 7.24 -12.87 -27.16
C GLY A 599 6.22 -12.14 -28.01
N SER A 600 6.52 -12.04 -29.29
CA SER A 600 5.64 -11.45 -30.31
C SER A 600 5.42 -12.45 -31.43
N PHE A 601 4.16 -12.72 -31.76
CA PHE A 601 3.77 -13.77 -32.69
C PHE A 601 2.79 -13.28 -33.73
N LEU A 602 2.99 -13.68 -34.98
CA LEU A 602 2.02 -13.47 -36.05
C LEU A 602 1.43 -14.84 -36.47
N PHE A 603 0.16 -15.06 -36.13
CA PHE A 603 -0.58 -16.28 -36.44
C PHE A 603 -1.34 -16.16 -37.75
N LEU A 604 -1.01 -16.99 -38.70
CA LEU A 604 -1.55 -16.99 -40.06
C LEU A 604 -2.35 -18.26 -40.31
N GLY A 605 -3.39 -18.16 -41.08
CA GLY A 605 -4.18 -19.31 -41.50
C GLY A 605 -5.68 -19.11 -41.52
N PRO A 606 -6.43 -20.10 -41.98
CA PRO A 606 -7.89 -19.99 -42.11
C PRO A 606 -8.60 -19.76 -40.79
N THR A 607 -9.86 -19.40 -40.87
CA THR A 607 -10.69 -19.25 -39.67
C THR A 607 -11.01 -20.59 -39.04
N GLY A 608 -11.14 -20.64 -37.70
CA GLY A 608 -11.58 -21.83 -36.96
C GLY A 608 -10.52 -22.96 -36.81
N VAL A 609 -9.25 -22.70 -37.09
CA VAL A 609 -8.16 -23.69 -36.96
C VAL A 609 -7.47 -23.67 -35.58
N GLY A 610 -7.87 -22.78 -34.67
CA GLY A 610 -7.38 -22.75 -33.28
C GLY A 610 -6.48 -21.58 -32.90
N LYS A 611 -6.30 -20.54 -33.73
CA LYS A 611 -5.47 -19.34 -33.42
C LYS A 611 -5.85 -18.71 -32.07
N THR A 612 -7.11 -18.41 -31.87
CA THR A 612 -7.61 -17.81 -30.60
C THR A 612 -7.58 -18.82 -29.45
N GLU A 613 -7.75 -20.11 -29.69
CA GLU A 613 -7.68 -21.13 -28.64
C GLU A 613 -6.23 -21.31 -28.13
N LEU A 614 -5.24 -21.24 -29.02
CA LEU A 614 -3.82 -21.23 -28.59
C LEU A 614 -3.51 -20.01 -27.74
N THR A 615 -4.07 -18.83 -28.09
CA THR A 615 -3.92 -17.61 -27.28
C THR A 615 -4.50 -17.78 -25.89
N LYS A 616 -5.70 -18.36 -25.77
CA LYS A 616 -6.33 -18.66 -24.46
C LYS A 616 -5.55 -19.71 -23.67
N ALA A 617 -5.11 -20.77 -24.35
CA ALA A 617 -4.30 -21.81 -23.73
C ALA A 617 -2.99 -21.24 -23.18
N LEU A 618 -2.38 -20.29 -23.92
CA LEU A 618 -1.17 -19.60 -23.52
C LEU A 618 -1.39 -18.68 -22.33
N ALA A 619 -2.47 -17.90 -22.34
CA ALA A 619 -2.84 -17.04 -21.20
C ALA A 619 -3.05 -17.88 -19.93
N HIS A 620 -3.81 -18.97 -20.04
CA HIS A 620 -4.01 -19.88 -18.92
C HIS A 620 -2.71 -20.58 -18.47
N PHE A 621 -1.83 -20.95 -19.39
CA PHE A 621 -0.56 -21.59 -19.05
C PHE A 621 0.42 -20.65 -18.36
N LEU A 622 0.58 -19.43 -18.86
CA LEU A 622 1.54 -18.44 -18.34
C LEU A 622 1.03 -17.72 -17.11
N PHE A 623 -0.27 -17.39 -17.09
CA PHE A 623 -0.87 -16.50 -16.10
C PHE A 623 -2.02 -17.15 -15.30
N ASP A 624 -2.20 -18.47 -15.46
CA ASP A 624 -3.21 -19.33 -14.79
C ASP A 624 -4.66 -18.83 -14.92
N SER A 625 -4.95 -17.92 -15.86
CA SER A 625 -6.28 -17.41 -16.15
C SER A 625 -6.48 -17.13 -17.64
N GLU A 626 -7.62 -17.56 -18.17
CA GLU A 626 -8.02 -17.16 -19.53
C GLU A 626 -8.39 -15.66 -19.61
N ASP A 627 -8.75 -15.06 -18.49
CA ASP A 627 -9.06 -13.63 -18.39
C ASP A 627 -7.82 -12.72 -18.40
N ALA A 628 -6.62 -13.31 -18.30
CA ALA A 628 -5.35 -12.61 -18.51
C ALA A 628 -5.08 -12.34 -20.00
N MET A 629 -6.13 -12.33 -20.84
CA MET A 629 -6.07 -12.02 -22.26
C MET A 629 -6.80 -10.71 -22.56
N VAL A 630 -6.09 -9.77 -23.16
CA VAL A 630 -6.65 -8.52 -23.68
C VAL A 630 -6.89 -8.71 -25.18
N ARG A 631 -8.16 -8.82 -25.59
CA ARG A 631 -8.52 -8.98 -27.00
C ARG A 631 -8.93 -7.66 -27.61
N ILE A 632 -8.34 -7.34 -28.74
CA ILE A 632 -8.62 -6.14 -29.52
C ILE A 632 -8.87 -6.56 -30.98
N ASP A 633 -10.05 -6.26 -31.49
CA ASP A 633 -10.38 -6.50 -32.87
C ASP A 633 -9.93 -5.29 -33.74
N MET A 634 -8.97 -5.52 -34.61
CA MET A 634 -8.39 -4.48 -35.43
C MET A 634 -9.36 -3.93 -36.51
N SER A 635 -10.45 -4.61 -36.77
CA SER A 635 -11.51 -4.08 -37.64
C SER A 635 -12.19 -2.81 -37.07
N GLU A 636 -12.12 -2.61 -35.75
CA GLU A 636 -12.58 -1.37 -35.09
C GLU A 636 -11.60 -0.19 -35.24
N PHE A 637 -10.39 -0.44 -35.73
CA PHE A 637 -9.27 0.51 -35.79
C PHE A 637 -8.80 0.73 -37.25
N MET A 638 -9.73 0.70 -38.18
CA MET A 638 -9.45 0.94 -39.59
C MET A 638 -9.24 2.43 -39.94
N GLU A 639 -9.78 3.34 -39.11
CA GLU A 639 -9.71 4.77 -39.31
C GLU A 639 -8.64 5.43 -38.44
N LYS A 640 -8.03 6.52 -38.92
CA LYS A 640 -6.99 7.26 -38.20
C LYS A 640 -7.48 7.75 -36.83
N HIS A 641 -8.72 8.18 -36.72
CA HIS A 641 -9.29 8.63 -35.45
C HIS A 641 -9.47 7.50 -34.41
N ALA A 642 -9.68 6.27 -34.88
CA ALA A 642 -9.79 5.13 -34.00
C ALA A 642 -8.44 4.75 -33.35
N VAL A 643 -7.30 5.05 -33.99
CA VAL A 643 -5.96 4.75 -33.47
C VAL A 643 -5.70 5.52 -32.15
N SER A 644 -6.20 6.76 -32.04
CA SER A 644 -6.08 7.53 -30.79
C SER A 644 -6.81 6.87 -29.61
N ARG A 645 -7.80 6.01 -29.83
CA ARG A 645 -8.47 5.24 -28.77
C ARG A 645 -7.57 4.16 -28.17
N LEU A 646 -6.53 3.70 -28.89
CA LEU A 646 -5.58 2.72 -28.35
C LEU A 646 -4.62 3.34 -27.31
N VAL A 647 -4.19 4.59 -27.56
CA VAL A 647 -3.14 5.27 -26.78
C VAL A 647 -3.71 6.41 -25.92
N GLY A 648 -4.92 6.87 -26.24
CA GLY A 648 -5.59 8.00 -25.62
C GLY A 648 -5.71 9.20 -26.57
N ALA A 649 -6.73 10.04 -26.34
CA ALA A 649 -6.97 11.25 -27.12
C ALA A 649 -5.94 12.35 -26.78
N PRO A 650 -5.51 13.17 -27.74
CA PRO A 650 -4.64 14.31 -27.46
C PRO A 650 -5.30 15.33 -26.52
N PRO A 651 -4.53 16.18 -25.81
CA PRO A 651 -5.07 17.22 -24.95
C PRO A 651 -6.07 18.13 -25.70
N GLY A 652 -7.24 18.34 -25.10
CA GLY A 652 -8.30 19.18 -25.67
C GLY A 652 -9.36 18.43 -26.48
N TYR A 653 -9.24 17.12 -26.67
CA TYR A 653 -10.25 16.28 -27.30
C TYR A 653 -11.08 15.51 -26.26
N VAL A 654 -12.33 15.18 -26.64
CA VAL A 654 -13.24 14.37 -25.82
C VAL A 654 -12.62 12.99 -25.59
N GLY A 655 -12.58 12.52 -24.32
CA GLY A 655 -11.98 11.24 -23.95
C GLY A 655 -10.50 11.32 -23.51
N TYR A 656 -9.91 12.52 -23.40
CA TYR A 656 -8.53 12.70 -22.91
C TYR A 656 -8.32 12.12 -21.49
N GLU A 657 -9.30 12.25 -20.60
CA GLU A 657 -9.22 11.76 -19.22
C GLU A 657 -9.39 10.24 -19.09
N GLU A 658 -9.99 9.58 -20.07
CA GLU A 658 -10.27 8.13 -20.04
C GLU A 658 -9.04 7.26 -20.34
N GLY A 659 -7.95 7.86 -20.87
CA GLY A 659 -6.76 7.13 -21.31
C GLY A 659 -6.98 6.29 -22.57
N GLY A 660 -5.96 5.56 -23.04
CA GLY A 660 -6.05 4.66 -24.19
C GLY A 660 -6.46 3.25 -23.79
N TYR A 661 -7.30 2.61 -24.62
CA TYR A 661 -7.80 1.27 -24.32
C TYR A 661 -6.69 0.23 -24.11
N LEU A 662 -5.68 0.21 -25.00
CA LEU A 662 -4.55 -0.71 -24.91
C LEU A 662 -3.65 -0.35 -23.72
N THR A 663 -3.32 0.94 -23.59
CA THR A 663 -2.39 1.42 -22.54
C THR A 663 -2.99 1.22 -21.14
N GLU A 664 -4.28 1.52 -20.94
CA GLU A 664 -4.97 1.30 -19.67
C GLU A 664 -5.14 -0.19 -19.33
N ALA A 665 -5.48 -1.03 -20.35
CA ALA A 665 -5.61 -2.47 -20.13
C ALA A 665 -4.28 -3.10 -19.65
N VAL A 666 -3.16 -2.74 -20.28
CA VAL A 666 -1.83 -3.24 -19.90
C VAL A 666 -1.36 -2.63 -18.57
N ARG A 667 -1.65 -1.36 -18.31
CA ARG A 667 -1.33 -0.72 -17.03
C ARG A 667 -2.01 -1.42 -15.85
N ARG A 668 -3.28 -1.81 -16.04
CA ARG A 668 -4.06 -2.55 -15.01
C ARG A 668 -3.63 -4.01 -14.89
N ARG A 669 -3.20 -4.63 -15.99
CA ARG A 669 -2.77 -6.04 -16.04
C ARG A 669 -1.48 -6.15 -16.85
N PRO A 670 -0.32 -5.81 -16.23
CA PRO A 670 0.97 -5.84 -16.93
C PRO A 670 1.39 -7.26 -17.36
N TYR A 671 0.81 -8.28 -16.75
CA TYR A 671 0.99 -9.70 -17.09
C TYR A 671 -0.22 -10.18 -17.87
N SER A 672 -0.18 -10.05 -19.17
CA SER A 672 -1.31 -10.42 -20.05
C SER A 672 -0.84 -10.89 -21.43
N VAL A 673 -1.70 -11.64 -22.09
CA VAL A 673 -1.58 -11.93 -23.52
C VAL A 673 -2.42 -10.94 -24.27
N ILE A 674 -1.81 -10.16 -25.13
CA ILE A 674 -2.48 -9.19 -25.99
C ILE A 674 -2.77 -9.87 -27.31
N LEU A 675 -4.05 -10.04 -27.63
CA LEU A 675 -4.51 -10.56 -28.92
C LEU A 675 -5.02 -9.43 -29.80
N LEU A 676 -4.29 -9.14 -30.86
CA LEU A 676 -4.70 -8.23 -31.93
C LEU A 676 -5.29 -9.06 -33.07
N ASP A 677 -6.61 -9.11 -33.15
CA ASP A 677 -7.33 -9.96 -34.10
C ASP A 677 -7.50 -9.23 -35.44
N GLU A 678 -7.30 -9.92 -36.58
CA GLU A 678 -7.42 -9.41 -37.92
C GLU A 678 -6.53 -8.17 -38.20
N ILE A 679 -5.23 -8.31 -37.89
CA ILE A 679 -4.25 -7.20 -37.94
C ILE A 679 -4.13 -6.55 -39.31
N GLU A 680 -4.45 -7.29 -40.41
CA GLU A 680 -4.45 -6.78 -41.77
C GLU A 680 -5.48 -5.68 -42.03
N LYS A 681 -6.49 -5.54 -41.16
CA LYS A 681 -7.52 -4.49 -41.26
C LYS A 681 -7.13 -3.19 -40.53
N ALA A 682 -6.08 -3.19 -39.76
CA ALA A 682 -5.65 -2.05 -38.97
C ALA A 682 -5.17 -0.89 -39.86
N HIS A 683 -5.41 0.34 -39.39
CA HIS A 683 -4.83 1.54 -40.00
C HIS A 683 -3.28 1.50 -39.95
N PRO A 684 -2.56 2.01 -40.96
CA PRO A 684 -1.09 2.05 -41.00
C PRO A 684 -0.43 2.64 -39.74
N ASP A 685 -1.06 3.60 -39.07
CA ASP A 685 -0.54 4.21 -37.86
C ASP A 685 -0.51 3.25 -36.66
N VAL A 686 -1.34 2.20 -36.65
CA VAL A 686 -1.29 1.13 -35.62
C VAL A 686 0.04 0.40 -35.68
N PHE A 687 0.57 0.14 -36.87
CA PHE A 687 1.85 -0.54 -37.03
C PHE A 687 3.01 0.32 -36.48
N ASN A 688 2.94 1.65 -36.61
CA ASN A 688 3.95 2.54 -36.03
C ASN A 688 3.97 2.49 -34.51
N LEU A 689 2.79 2.35 -33.86
CA LEU A 689 2.69 2.15 -32.42
C LEU A 689 3.22 0.77 -32.01
N LEU A 690 2.88 -0.26 -32.76
CA LEU A 690 3.33 -1.62 -32.50
C LEU A 690 4.86 -1.75 -32.68
N LEU A 691 5.46 -1.08 -33.62
CA LEU A 691 6.92 -1.05 -33.76
C LEU A 691 7.59 -0.54 -32.48
N GLN A 692 7.08 0.51 -31.85
CA GLN A 692 7.61 1.00 -30.60
C GLN A 692 7.49 -0.03 -29.47
N VAL A 693 6.37 -0.71 -29.39
CA VAL A 693 6.14 -1.76 -28.38
C VAL A 693 7.07 -2.97 -28.62
N LEU A 694 7.23 -3.39 -29.86
CA LEU A 694 8.06 -4.56 -30.23
C LEU A 694 9.55 -4.30 -30.05
N ASP A 695 10.00 -3.03 -30.18
CA ASP A 695 11.42 -2.66 -30.04
C ASP A 695 11.78 -2.30 -28.60
N ASP A 696 11.04 -1.36 -28.01
CA ASP A 696 11.35 -0.76 -26.72
C ASP A 696 10.59 -1.42 -25.55
N GLY A 697 9.60 -2.28 -25.81
CA GLY A 697 8.74 -2.90 -24.80
C GLY A 697 7.95 -1.88 -23.98
N ARG A 698 7.72 -0.67 -24.52
CA ARG A 698 7.00 0.41 -23.84
C ARG A 698 6.20 1.25 -24.83
N LEU A 699 5.16 1.87 -24.31
CA LEU A 699 4.33 2.79 -25.07
C LEU A 699 3.95 3.99 -24.19
N THR A 700 4.18 5.21 -24.71
CA THR A 700 3.78 6.42 -23.98
C THR A 700 2.35 6.80 -24.36
N ASP A 701 1.47 6.96 -23.37
CA ASP A 701 0.09 7.38 -23.58
C ASP A 701 -0.02 8.88 -23.89
N SER A 702 -1.22 9.33 -24.23
CA SER A 702 -1.50 10.73 -24.54
C SER A 702 -1.32 11.68 -23.35
N GLN A 703 -1.27 11.15 -22.12
CA GLN A 703 -1.03 11.91 -20.89
C GLN A 703 0.46 11.99 -20.53
N GLY A 704 1.35 11.42 -21.37
CA GLY A 704 2.79 11.40 -21.14
C GLY A 704 3.27 10.28 -20.20
N ARG A 705 2.37 9.33 -19.82
CA ARG A 705 2.75 8.20 -18.98
C ARG A 705 3.29 7.08 -19.85
N THR A 706 4.40 6.49 -19.43
CA THR A 706 5.00 5.35 -20.11
C THR A 706 4.44 4.06 -19.52
N VAL A 707 3.84 3.22 -20.37
CA VAL A 707 3.29 1.91 -20.03
C VAL A 707 4.29 0.83 -20.45
N ASP A 708 4.58 -0.09 -19.55
CA ASP A 708 5.54 -1.19 -19.74
C ASP A 708 4.84 -2.43 -20.32
N PHE A 709 5.35 -2.94 -21.45
CA PHE A 709 4.88 -4.13 -22.15
C PHE A 709 5.85 -5.32 -22.04
N LYS A 710 6.95 -5.20 -21.29
CA LYS A 710 8.00 -6.24 -21.20
C LYS A 710 7.49 -7.57 -20.66
N ASN A 711 6.44 -7.53 -19.87
CA ASN A 711 5.83 -8.71 -19.26
C ASN A 711 4.61 -9.24 -20.04
N THR A 712 4.36 -8.72 -21.23
CA THR A 712 3.24 -9.15 -22.08
C THR A 712 3.70 -10.11 -23.16
N VAL A 713 2.77 -10.92 -23.65
CA VAL A 713 2.92 -11.69 -24.89
C VAL A 713 2.00 -11.08 -25.94
N ILE A 714 2.53 -10.71 -27.09
CA ILE A 714 1.76 -10.08 -28.17
C ILE A 714 1.48 -11.10 -29.25
N ILE A 715 0.22 -11.33 -29.52
CA ILE A 715 -0.26 -12.25 -30.58
C ILE A 715 -1.09 -11.46 -31.55
N MET A 716 -0.70 -11.48 -32.80
CA MET A 716 -1.42 -10.87 -33.93
C MET A 716 -1.98 -11.98 -34.79
N THR A 717 -3.25 -11.94 -35.16
CA THR A 717 -3.83 -12.93 -36.06
C THR A 717 -4.14 -12.30 -37.40
N SER A 718 -3.95 -13.08 -38.45
CA SER A 718 -4.32 -12.66 -39.81
C SER A 718 -4.85 -13.86 -40.62
N ASN A 719 -5.72 -13.55 -41.57
CA ASN A 719 -6.26 -14.52 -42.52
C ASN A 719 -5.59 -14.42 -43.88
N LEU A 720 -4.56 -13.60 -44.05
CA LEU A 720 -3.81 -13.47 -45.30
C LEU A 720 -3.15 -14.78 -45.68
N GLY A 721 -3.23 -15.12 -46.94
CA GLY A 721 -2.69 -16.37 -47.46
C GLY A 721 -3.47 -17.62 -47.11
N SER A 722 -4.67 -17.51 -46.55
CA SER A 722 -5.50 -18.65 -46.15
C SER A 722 -5.88 -19.55 -47.34
N ASP A 723 -6.12 -18.94 -48.49
CA ASP A 723 -6.46 -19.69 -49.72
C ASP A 723 -5.30 -20.55 -50.21
N LEU A 724 -4.08 -20.00 -50.17
CA LEU A 724 -2.86 -20.76 -50.52
C LEU A 724 -2.62 -21.92 -49.56
N ILE A 725 -2.88 -21.71 -48.27
CA ILE A 725 -2.74 -22.72 -47.25
C ILE A 725 -3.73 -23.87 -47.47
N GLN A 726 -4.99 -23.56 -47.85
CA GLN A 726 -6.02 -24.58 -48.14
C GLN A 726 -5.74 -25.37 -49.42
N GLU A 727 -5.27 -24.72 -50.47
CA GLU A 727 -4.98 -25.35 -51.77
C GLU A 727 -3.77 -26.28 -51.69
N HIS A 728 -2.73 -25.91 -50.95
CA HIS A 728 -1.45 -26.63 -51.00
C HIS A 728 -1.14 -27.46 -49.76
N TYR A 729 -2.04 -27.56 -48.78
CA TYR A 729 -1.81 -28.28 -47.53
C TYR A 729 -1.35 -29.75 -47.68
N HIS A 730 -1.87 -30.44 -48.67
CA HIS A 730 -1.54 -31.85 -48.91
C HIS A 730 -0.31 -32.07 -49.82
N GLU A 731 0.16 -31.02 -50.46
CA GLU A 731 1.17 -31.12 -51.51
C GLU A 731 2.55 -30.66 -51.07
N GLN A 732 2.63 -29.78 -50.02
CA GLN A 732 3.86 -29.12 -49.66
C GLN A 732 4.24 -29.34 -48.21
N THR A 733 5.55 -29.17 -47.92
CA THR A 733 6.10 -29.18 -46.53
C THR A 733 5.75 -27.89 -45.83
N TYR A 734 5.74 -27.90 -44.48
CA TYR A 734 5.49 -26.72 -43.66
C TYR A 734 6.38 -25.52 -44.04
N GLU A 735 7.67 -25.75 -44.27
CA GLU A 735 8.64 -24.71 -44.62
C GLU A 735 8.32 -24.09 -46.00
N GLN A 736 7.96 -24.87 -46.97
CA GLN A 736 7.57 -24.35 -48.28
C GLN A 736 6.27 -23.53 -48.22
N MET A 737 5.29 -24.01 -47.47
CA MET A 737 4.04 -23.29 -47.22
C MET A 737 4.32 -21.96 -46.49
N LYS A 738 5.16 -21.98 -45.44
CA LYS A 738 5.57 -20.77 -44.72
C LYS A 738 6.22 -19.75 -45.66
N GLN A 739 7.12 -20.20 -46.55
CA GLN A 739 7.75 -19.31 -47.54
C GLN A 739 6.74 -18.67 -48.50
N MET A 740 5.76 -19.42 -48.97
CA MET A 740 4.69 -18.91 -49.87
C MET A 740 3.85 -17.84 -49.14
N VAL A 741 3.43 -18.11 -47.91
CA VAL A 741 2.64 -17.18 -47.14
C VAL A 741 3.47 -15.93 -46.75
N MET A 742 4.76 -16.10 -46.48
CA MET A 742 5.67 -14.96 -46.24
C MET A 742 5.78 -14.04 -47.46
N ALA A 743 5.75 -14.55 -48.67
CA ALA A 743 5.75 -13.76 -49.90
C ALA A 743 4.48 -12.90 -50.04
N VAL A 744 3.31 -13.39 -49.59
CA VAL A 744 2.06 -12.63 -49.53
C VAL A 744 2.14 -11.57 -48.43
N LEU A 745 2.69 -11.91 -47.27
CA LEU A 745 2.80 -10.95 -46.18
C LEU A 745 3.67 -9.74 -46.52
N THR A 746 4.79 -9.95 -47.25
CA THR A 746 5.69 -8.87 -47.67
C THR A 746 5.04 -7.90 -48.66
N GLN A 747 3.94 -8.27 -49.30
CA GLN A 747 3.15 -7.39 -50.14
C GLN A 747 2.21 -6.49 -49.34
N HIS A 748 1.75 -6.96 -48.16
CA HIS A 748 0.73 -6.26 -47.34
C HIS A 748 1.35 -5.49 -46.17
N PHE A 749 2.38 -6.06 -45.56
CA PHE A 749 3.04 -5.44 -44.42
C PHE A 749 4.41 -4.92 -44.79
N ARG A 750 4.82 -3.82 -44.15
CA ARG A 750 6.20 -3.31 -44.31
C ARG A 750 7.22 -4.33 -43.83
N PRO A 751 8.33 -4.56 -44.57
CA PRO A 751 9.37 -5.50 -44.15
C PRO A 751 9.91 -5.22 -42.74
N GLU A 752 9.96 -3.93 -42.36
CA GLU A 752 10.38 -3.48 -41.03
C GLU A 752 9.52 -4.08 -39.90
N PHE A 753 8.20 -4.14 -40.09
CA PHE A 753 7.30 -4.71 -39.14
C PHE A 753 7.46 -6.24 -39.02
N ILE A 754 7.54 -6.95 -40.15
CA ILE A 754 7.68 -8.42 -40.15
C ILE A 754 8.98 -8.84 -39.46
N ASN A 755 10.08 -8.09 -39.69
CA ASN A 755 11.39 -8.39 -39.07
C ASN A 755 11.44 -8.14 -37.56
N ARG A 756 10.46 -7.45 -36.95
CA ARG A 756 10.39 -7.19 -35.53
C ARG A 756 9.54 -8.24 -34.76
N VAL A 757 8.77 -9.03 -35.48
CA VAL A 757 8.01 -10.15 -34.91
C VAL A 757 8.95 -11.30 -34.65
N ASP A 758 8.93 -11.87 -33.44
CA ASP A 758 9.84 -12.95 -33.05
C ASP A 758 9.58 -14.24 -33.84
N GLU A 759 8.31 -14.58 -34.08
CA GLU A 759 7.94 -15.77 -34.85
C GLU A 759 6.66 -15.56 -35.67
N THR A 760 6.72 -15.95 -36.91
CA THR A 760 5.56 -16.10 -37.80
C THR A 760 5.14 -17.55 -37.85
N VAL A 761 3.91 -17.84 -37.50
CA VAL A 761 3.39 -19.21 -37.29
C VAL A 761 2.23 -19.45 -38.23
N VAL A 762 2.30 -20.50 -39.01
CA VAL A 762 1.26 -20.90 -39.98
C VAL A 762 0.42 -22.03 -39.37
N PHE A 763 -0.89 -21.80 -39.32
CA PHE A 763 -1.86 -22.79 -38.84
C PHE A 763 -2.42 -23.60 -40.00
N HIS A 764 -2.48 -24.89 -39.83
CA HIS A 764 -3.00 -25.84 -40.81
C HIS A 764 -4.51 -25.97 -40.74
N PRO A 765 -5.18 -26.31 -41.88
CA PRO A 765 -6.54 -26.80 -41.87
C PRO A 765 -6.66 -28.05 -40.99
N LEU A 766 -7.81 -28.24 -40.38
CA LEU A 766 -8.08 -29.37 -39.50
C LEU A 766 -8.61 -30.55 -40.30
N ASP A 767 -8.15 -31.74 -40.01
CA ASP A 767 -8.67 -33.01 -40.57
C ASP A 767 -9.88 -33.55 -39.77
N HIS A 768 -10.57 -34.54 -40.32
CA HIS A 768 -11.76 -35.13 -39.69
C HIS A 768 -11.44 -35.76 -38.29
N ALA A 769 -10.28 -36.40 -38.15
CA ALA A 769 -9.89 -37.02 -36.89
C ALA A 769 -9.66 -35.99 -35.80
N GLN A 770 -9.05 -34.84 -36.16
CA GLN A 770 -8.80 -33.70 -35.27
C GLN A 770 -10.12 -33.06 -34.87
N ILE A 771 -11.06 -32.89 -35.77
CA ILE A 771 -12.39 -32.31 -35.48
C ILE A 771 -13.19 -33.21 -34.54
N LYS A 772 -13.11 -34.53 -34.73
CA LYS A 772 -13.71 -35.48 -33.82
C LYS A 772 -13.13 -35.34 -32.41
N HIS A 773 -11.83 -35.13 -32.29
CA HIS A 773 -11.16 -34.89 -31.00
C HIS A 773 -11.62 -33.57 -30.37
N ILE A 774 -11.75 -32.52 -31.15
CA ILE A 774 -12.27 -31.22 -30.68
C ILE A 774 -13.74 -31.36 -30.23
N ALA A 775 -14.58 -32.14 -30.93
CA ALA A 775 -15.94 -32.44 -30.50
C ALA A 775 -15.95 -33.13 -29.13
N ALA A 776 -15.09 -34.13 -28.92
CA ALA A 776 -14.98 -34.83 -27.64
C ALA A 776 -14.58 -33.86 -26.51
N MET A 777 -13.66 -32.89 -26.76
CA MET A 777 -13.27 -31.89 -25.77
C MET A 777 -14.43 -30.91 -25.44
N GLN A 778 -15.22 -30.50 -26.41
CA GLN A 778 -16.42 -29.66 -26.15
C GLN A 778 -17.44 -30.40 -25.29
N LEU A 779 -17.66 -31.65 -25.55
CA LEU A 779 -18.56 -32.51 -24.76
C LEU A 779 -18.02 -32.81 -23.37
N GLN A 780 -16.70 -32.85 -23.19
CA GLN A 780 -16.08 -32.97 -21.86
C GLN A 780 -16.42 -31.77 -20.98
N ARG A 781 -16.48 -30.55 -21.51
CA ARG A 781 -16.95 -29.35 -20.78
C ARG A 781 -18.42 -29.48 -20.34
N LEU A 782 -19.27 -30.08 -21.23
CA LEU A 782 -20.66 -30.36 -20.88
C LEU A 782 -20.73 -31.45 -19.78
N ARG A 783 -19.91 -32.50 -19.87
CA ARG A 783 -19.80 -33.56 -18.86
C ARG A 783 -19.51 -33.01 -17.47
N LEU A 784 -18.54 -32.08 -17.35
CA LEU A 784 -18.20 -31.46 -16.06
C LEU A 784 -19.39 -30.67 -15.48
N ARG A 785 -20.10 -29.86 -16.31
CA ARG A 785 -21.29 -29.11 -15.85
C ARG A 785 -22.43 -30.00 -15.41
N LEU A 786 -22.58 -31.15 -16.05
CA LEU A 786 -23.59 -32.14 -15.67
C LEU A 786 -23.20 -32.91 -14.39
N ALA A 787 -21.93 -33.22 -14.22
CA ALA A 787 -21.40 -33.85 -13.01
C ALA A 787 -21.64 -33.02 -11.75
N GLU A 788 -21.58 -31.67 -11.83
CA GLU A 788 -21.92 -30.74 -10.73
C GLU A 788 -23.39 -30.84 -10.29
N ARG A 789 -24.23 -31.47 -11.12
CA ARG A 789 -25.68 -31.69 -10.87
C ARG A 789 -26.01 -33.16 -10.68
N ASP A 790 -25.02 -34.00 -10.41
CA ASP A 790 -25.13 -35.44 -10.19
C ASP A 790 -25.60 -36.22 -11.42
N TYR A 791 -25.29 -35.76 -12.61
CA TYR A 791 -25.51 -36.52 -13.86
C TYR A 791 -24.20 -36.97 -14.48
N GLN A 792 -24.15 -38.18 -14.97
CA GLN A 792 -23.02 -38.67 -15.79
C GLN A 792 -23.38 -38.62 -17.24
N LEU A 793 -22.43 -38.20 -18.11
CA LEU A 793 -22.62 -38.12 -19.55
C LEU A 793 -21.69 -39.09 -20.26
N GLU A 794 -22.24 -40.01 -21.04
CA GLU A 794 -21.54 -40.91 -21.95
C GLU A 794 -21.94 -40.63 -23.39
N VAL A 795 -20.98 -40.60 -24.29
CA VAL A 795 -21.20 -40.32 -25.73
C VAL A 795 -20.57 -41.40 -26.54
N SER A 796 -21.34 -42.04 -27.40
CA SER A 796 -20.83 -43.11 -28.29
C SER A 796 -19.92 -42.53 -29.38
N ASP A 797 -19.01 -43.38 -29.90
CA ASP A 797 -18.09 -42.98 -30.98
C ASP A 797 -18.83 -42.62 -32.27
N ALA A 798 -19.97 -43.26 -32.52
CA ALA A 798 -20.87 -42.93 -33.62
C ALA A 798 -21.48 -41.53 -33.50
N ALA A 799 -21.92 -41.17 -32.29
CA ALA A 799 -22.43 -39.83 -31.98
C ALA A 799 -21.35 -38.73 -32.13
N LEU A 800 -20.14 -38.98 -31.66
CA LEU A 800 -19.00 -38.10 -31.86
C LEU A 800 -18.70 -37.86 -33.35
N THR A 801 -18.73 -38.92 -34.13
CA THR A 801 -18.47 -38.85 -35.60
C THR A 801 -19.55 -38.05 -36.33
N LEU A 802 -20.82 -38.26 -35.95
CA LEU A 802 -21.94 -37.48 -36.51
C LEU A 802 -21.85 -35.97 -36.15
N ILE A 803 -21.61 -35.66 -34.89
CA ILE A 803 -21.42 -34.29 -34.39
C ILE A 803 -20.25 -33.59 -35.10
N ALA A 804 -19.13 -34.31 -35.22
CA ALA A 804 -17.96 -33.80 -35.92
C ALA A 804 -18.25 -33.53 -37.41
N GLY A 805 -18.98 -34.41 -38.09
CA GLY A 805 -19.35 -34.25 -39.49
C GLY A 805 -20.29 -33.06 -39.74
N VAL A 806 -21.30 -32.86 -38.87
CA VAL A 806 -22.20 -31.73 -38.95
C VAL A 806 -21.55 -30.41 -38.54
N GLY A 807 -20.59 -30.48 -37.59
CA GLY A 807 -19.88 -29.32 -37.04
C GLY A 807 -18.65 -28.90 -37.83
N PHE A 808 -18.31 -29.56 -38.94
CA PHE A 808 -17.20 -29.23 -39.80
C PHE A 808 -17.64 -28.44 -41.03
N ASP A 809 -16.92 -27.39 -41.33
CA ASP A 809 -17.07 -26.62 -42.55
C ASP A 809 -15.68 -26.36 -43.15
N PRO A 810 -15.45 -26.66 -44.46
CA PRO A 810 -14.14 -26.46 -45.09
C PRO A 810 -13.62 -25.03 -45.03
N VAL A 811 -14.52 -24.02 -45.01
CA VAL A 811 -14.16 -22.60 -44.96
C VAL A 811 -14.02 -22.10 -43.52
N PHE A 812 -14.90 -22.53 -42.62
CA PHE A 812 -14.99 -22.04 -41.25
C PHE A 812 -14.33 -22.97 -40.22
N GLY A 813 -13.76 -24.08 -40.65
CA GLY A 813 -13.07 -25.07 -39.80
C GLY A 813 -13.96 -25.65 -38.69
N ALA A 814 -13.49 -25.67 -37.49
CA ALA A 814 -14.20 -26.15 -36.28
C ALA A 814 -15.13 -25.10 -35.66
N ARG A 815 -15.27 -23.89 -36.23
CA ARG A 815 -16.11 -22.82 -35.66
C ARG A 815 -17.59 -23.19 -35.55
N PRO A 816 -18.23 -23.92 -36.52
CA PRO A 816 -19.60 -24.36 -36.43
C PRO A 816 -19.83 -25.45 -35.38
N LEU A 817 -18.77 -26.16 -34.94
CA LEU A 817 -18.86 -27.30 -34.01
C LEU A 817 -19.56 -26.94 -32.70
N LYS A 818 -19.27 -25.77 -32.15
CA LYS A 818 -19.94 -25.32 -30.93
C LYS A 818 -21.45 -25.16 -31.11
N ARG A 819 -21.88 -24.67 -32.26
CA ARG A 819 -23.32 -24.58 -32.60
C ARG A 819 -23.94 -25.94 -32.80
N ALA A 820 -23.21 -26.85 -33.42
CA ALA A 820 -23.65 -28.24 -33.60
C ALA A 820 -23.86 -28.91 -32.23
N VAL A 821 -22.92 -28.83 -31.33
CA VAL A 821 -23.09 -29.35 -29.97
C VAL A 821 -24.29 -28.72 -29.26
N GLN A 822 -24.43 -27.40 -29.33
CA GLN A 822 -25.56 -26.68 -28.74
C GLN A 822 -26.89 -27.12 -29.31
N GLN A 823 -26.99 -27.20 -30.64
CA GLN A 823 -28.24 -27.49 -31.33
C GLN A 823 -28.67 -28.95 -31.18
N TYR A 824 -27.74 -29.89 -31.37
CA TYR A 824 -28.05 -31.32 -31.41
C TYR A 824 -27.94 -32.01 -30.04
N VAL A 825 -27.16 -31.49 -29.12
CA VAL A 825 -26.94 -32.10 -27.81
C VAL A 825 -27.57 -31.26 -26.69
N GLU A 826 -27.11 -30.01 -26.48
CA GLU A 826 -27.53 -29.22 -25.32
C GLU A 826 -29.03 -28.93 -25.32
N ASN A 827 -29.61 -28.54 -26.50
CA ASN A 827 -31.03 -28.23 -26.59
C ASN A 827 -31.91 -29.45 -26.32
N SER A 828 -31.59 -30.61 -26.93
CA SER A 828 -32.33 -31.85 -26.72
C SER A 828 -32.22 -32.34 -25.29
N LEU A 829 -31.02 -32.27 -24.71
CA LEU A 829 -30.80 -32.62 -23.32
C LEU A 829 -31.55 -31.70 -22.34
N ALA A 830 -31.53 -30.38 -22.60
CA ALA A 830 -32.25 -29.41 -21.76
C ALA A 830 -33.76 -29.68 -21.78
N GLN A 831 -34.33 -30.04 -22.94
CA GLN A 831 -35.75 -30.39 -23.04
C GLN A 831 -36.09 -31.66 -22.23
N SER A 832 -35.26 -32.70 -22.33
CA SER A 832 -35.47 -33.96 -21.57
C SER A 832 -35.31 -33.75 -20.05
N LEU A 833 -34.35 -32.93 -19.63
CA LEU A 833 -34.18 -32.58 -18.21
C LEU A 833 -35.36 -31.77 -17.66
N LEU A 834 -35.88 -30.80 -18.44
CA LEU A 834 -37.02 -29.96 -18.03
C LEU A 834 -38.35 -30.72 -18.02
N ARG A 835 -38.49 -31.73 -18.88
CA ARG A 835 -39.67 -32.62 -18.89
C ARG A 835 -39.67 -33.63 -17.74
N GLY A 836 -38.52 -33.80 -17.09
CA GLY A 836 -38.37 -34.82 -16.05
C GLY A 836 -38.14 -36.22 -16.58
N ASP A 837 -37.81 -36.36 -17.90
CA ASP A 837 -37.56 -37.66 -18.52
C ASP A 837 -36.23 -38.25 -18.00
N ILE A 838 -35.36 -37.44 -17.45
CA ILE A 838 -34.07 -37.81 -16.88
C ILE A 838 -34.08 -37.50 -15.37
N LEU A 839 -34.03 -38.54 -14.56
CA LEU A 839 -33.99 -38.39 -13.11
C LEU A 839 -32.60 -38.01 -12.59
N PRO A 840 -32.49 -37.30 -11.45
CA PRO A 840 -31.18 -37.09 -10.79
C PRO A 840 -30.47 -38.44 -10.52
N HIS A 841 -29.17 -38.41 -10.47
CA HIS A 841 -28.30 -39.61 -10.34
C HIS A 841 -28.45 -40.62 -11.49
N SER A 842 -28.55 -40.14 -12.73
CA SER A 842 -28.63 -40.97 -13.92
C SER A 842 -27.42 -40.80 -14.83
N THR A 843 -27.06 -41.88 -15.52
CA THR A 843 -26.11 -41.86 -16.66
C THR A 843 -26.89 -41.56 -17.92
N ILE A 844 -26.54 -40.47 -18.58
CA ILE A 844 -27.10 -39.99 -19.85
C ILE A 844 -26.22 -40.58 -20.98
N LEU A 845 -26.78 -41.42 -21.83
CA LEU A 845 -26.10 -41.95 -23.00
C LEU A 845 -26.59 -41.22 -24.25
N ILE A 846 -25.65 -40.65 -25.01
CA ILE A 846 -25.90 -40.09 -26.34
C ILE A 846 -25.41 -41.10 -27.39
N ASP A 847 -26.33 -41.58 -28.21
CA ASP A 847 -26.03 -42.55 -29.28
C ASP A 847 -26.68 -42.13 -30.59
N VAL A 848 -26.44 -42.90 -31.66
CA VAL A 848 -27.02 -42.67 -32.99
C VAL A 848 -27.95 -43.81 -33.35
N THR A 849 -29.20 -43.47 -33.63
CA THR A 849 -30.19 -44.43 -34.15
C THR A 849 -30.82 -43.85 -35.42
N ASN A 850 -30.81 -44.56 -36.55
CA ASN A 850 -31.32 -44.11 -37.83
C ASN A 850 -30.73 -42.76 -38.34
N ALA A 851 -29.43 -42.56 -38.13
CA ALA A 851 -28.68 -41.33 -38.45
C ALA A 851 -29.13 -40.05 -37.65
N GLU A 852 -29.89 -40.22 -36.59
CA GLU A 852 -30.25 -39.14 -35.66
C GLU A 852 -29.67 -39.40 -34.27
N LEU A 853 -29.35 -38.31 -33.53
CA LEU A 853 -28.87 -38.41 -32.15
C LEU A 853 -30.01 -38.76 -31.21
N THR A 854 -29.84 -39.83 -30.44
CA THR A 854 -30.80 -40.24 -29.41
C THR A 854 -30.19 -40.10 -28.04
N ILE A 855 -30.97 -39.55 -27.11
CA ILE A 855 -30.57 -39.38 -25.71
C ILE A 855 -31.38 -40.38 -24.88
N THR A 856 -30.68 -41.25 -24.18
CA THR A 856 -31.28 -42.21 -23.24
C THR A 856 -30.65 -42.08 -21.87
N ALA A 857 -31.45 -42.28 -20.82
CA ALA A 857 -30.98 -42.21 -19.44
C ALA A 857 -31.08 -43.57 -18.77
N LYS A 858 -30.05 -43.97 -18.02
CA LYS A 858 -30.05 -45.14 -17.15
C LYS A 858 -29.77 -44.70 -15.73
N PRO A 859 -30.53 -45.20 -14.72
CA PRO A 859 -30.21 -44.91 -13.32
C PRO A 859 -28.78 -45.37 -12.99
N LEU A 860 -28.04 -44.58 -12.24
CA LEU A 860 -26.76 -45.01 -11.67
C LEU A 860 -27.01 -46.18 -10.75
N SER A 861 -26.41 -47.32 -11.02
CA SER A 861 -26.51 -48.55 -10.24
C SER A 861 -25.78 -48.41 -8.91
#